data_02ddb323e4baa0e0f2b9afb12a4d8167
#
_entry.id   02ddb323e4baa0e0f2b9afb12a4d8167
#
_cell.length_a   1.000
_cell.length_b   1.000
_cell.length_c   1.000
_cell.angle_alpha   90.00
_cell.angle_beta   90.00
_cell.angle_gamma   90.00
#
_symmetry.space_group_name_H-M   'P 1'
#
loop_
_entity.id
_entity.type
_entity.pdbx_description
1 polymer ?
#
loop_
_entity_poly.entity_id
_entity_poly.type
_entity_poly.pdbx_seq_one_letter_code
_entity_poly.pdbx_strand_id
1 'polypeptide(L)'
;MSDDAQLQQALYRSMLRIRLIEQAIAREYKNQEMRCPVHLSIGQEVAAAAVCESLTRDDQVFSGHRSHAHYLAKGGDLKKMIAELYGKATGCSQGFGGSMHLTDLEAGFVGATPIVGSSIPIAVGAALTIKQRNLNKIVVVFLGDGAMEAGVAHESMNFAAVHQLPILFVCENNLYSVYSPLSIRQPVGRGLCELARGHGLNAESVMGDDALSVFYRAAELISLTRKTSQPGFLEVPVYRWVEHCGPDEDDHLGYRPQAEIDAWRTRDALTQLEEEIAPEIKTALETAITTEIDAAFDFAKSSPFPNTDDVGRYVYAKNTCADLPTTGTSSGRLITYAEALNEAHAYALEHIDDAYVMGLGVPDPKGIFGSTVGLQERFGEERVFDVPISENALTGIALGSAVTGKRPILTHQRVDFALVSIDQIVNQAAKWHYMFGGHMSAPMVIRMIIGRGWGQGPQHSQALHAWFAHVPGLKVVLPATAYDAKGMLIAAVRDENPVVMLEHRWLYSVRDAVPEAGYEVPLDKAMVRREGSDITLIGISYMTLECLRAAELLAEHGINAEVVDLRSVRPIDYETLIVSASKTRLVLVADHATSAAGVASDICVSINERLHNVLVAPPIRVCLPDYPVPTSHQLAKDYYPTAHVITTSVCNALGQPLVPKAPTSKKNKSDQPNPSFTGPF
;
A
#
# COMPACT_ATOMS: atom_id res chain seq x y z
N MET A 1 9.56 20.04 44.49
CA MET A 1 9.01 18.69 44.24
C MET A 1 10.15 17.78 43.77
N SER A 2 10.17 16.52 44.18
CA SER A 2 11.10 15.56 43.59
C SER A 2 10.79 15.36 42.11
N ASP A 3 11.76 14.90 41.31
CA ASP A 3 11.54 14.65 39.88
C ASP A 3 10.39 13.66 39.68
N ASP A 4 10.23 12.67 40.57
CA ASP A 4 9.12 11.71 40.56
C ASP A 4 7.74 12.36 40.78
N ALA A 5 7.64 13.36 41.68
CA ALA A 5 6.36 14.04 41.93
C ALA A 5 5.92 14.90 40.75
N GLN A 6 6.85 15.45 39.98
CA GLN A 6 6.54 16.17 38.74
C GLN A 6 6.09 15.20 37.64
N LEU A 7 6.76 14.05 37.53
CA LEU A 7 6.40 13.01 36.59
C LEU A 7 5.02 12.42 36.91
N GLN A 8 4.71 12.11 38.17
CA GLN A 8 3.40 11.64 38.60
C GLN A 8 2.29 12.62 38.20
N GLN A 9 2.52 13.93 38.41
CA GLN A 9 1.54 14.94 38.00
C GLN A 9 1.39 15.02 36.46
N ALA A 10 2.44 14.87 35.69
CA ALA A 10 2.40 14.87 34.24
C ALA A 10 1.62 13.66 33.71
N LEU A 11 1.92 12.44 34.23
CA LEU A 11 1.22 11.22 33.89
C LEU A 11 -0.26 11.28 34.28
N TYR A 12 -0.58 11.73 35.50
CA TYR A 12 -1.95 11.93 35.95
C TYR A 12 -2.73 12.88 35.02
N ARG A 13 -2.14 14.04 34.72
CA ARG A 13 -2.75 14.99 33.78
C ARG A 13 -3.03 14.38 32.41
N SER A 14 -2.09 13.65 31.86
CA SER A 14 -2.22 13.00 30.54
C SER A 14 -3.33 11.96 30.55
N MET A 15 -3.33 11.05 31.53
CA MET A 15 -4.35 10.00 31.67
C MET A 15 -5.74 10.58 31.94
N LEU A 16 -5.86 11.57 32.87
CA LEU A 16 -7.12 12.24 33.16
C LEU A 16 -7.68 12.95 31.94
N ARG A 17 -6.81 13.65 31.19
CA ARG A 17 -7.21 14.34 29.97
C ARG A 17 -7.78 13.36 28.95
N ILE A 18 -7.15 12.21 28.71
CA ILE A 18 -7.64 11.17 27.81
C ILE A 18 -8.99 10.65 28.32
N ARG A 19 -9.10 10.26 29.59
CA ARG A 19 -10.32 9.74 30.21
C ARG A 19 -11.51 10.69 30.05
N LEU A 20 -11.35 11.97 30.37
CA LEU A 20 -12.42 12.95 30.31
C LEU A 20 -12.84 13.28 28.86
N ILE A 21 -11.89 13.34 27.93
CA ILE A 21 -12.18 13.52 26.51
C ILE A 21 -12.98 12.33 25.97
N GLU A 22 -12.54 11.09 26.25
CA GLU A 22 -13.23 9.88 25.78
C GLU A 22 -14.64 9.75 26.38
N GLN A 23 -14.82 10.09 27.65
CA GLN A 23 -16.14 10.16 28.28
C GLN A 23 -17.01 11.26 27.66
N ALA A 24 -16.45 12.39 27.27
CA ALA A 24 -17.18 13.44 26.56
C ALA A 24 -17.60 12.97 25.16
N ILE A 25 -16.73 12.31 24.43
CA ILE A 25 -17.06 11.68 23.15
C ILE A 25 -18.21 10.67 23.34
N ALA A 26 -18.14 9.77 24.34
CA ALA A 26 -19.19 8.80 24.63
C ALA A 26 -20.55 9.47 24.88
N ARG A 27 -20.58 10.60 25.64
CA ARG A 27 -21.82 11.36 25.91
C ARG A 27 -22.39 11.99 24.63
N GLU A 28 -21.55 12.70 23.88
CA GLU A 28 -21.96 13.41 22.67
C GLU A 28 -22.29 12.49 21.51
N TYR A 29 -21.70 11.30 21.45
CA TYR A 29 -21.95 10.31 20.40
C TYR A 29 -23.43 9.91 20.30
N LYS A 30 -24.14 9.93 21.40
CA LYS A 30 -25.59 9.64 21.48
C LYS A 30 -26.45 10.62 20.69
N ASN A 31 -25.93 11.81 20.38
CA ASN A 31 -26.60 12.81 19.56
C ASN A 31 -26.57 12.47 18.06
N GLN A 32 -25.83 11.42 17.65
CA GLN A 32 -25.70 10.92 16.27
C GLN A 32 -25.15 11.95 15.26
N GLU A 33 -24.42 12.94 15.73
CA GLU A 33 -23.74 13.92 14.87
C GLU A 33 -22.34 13.42 14.42
N MET A 34 -21.66 12.64 15.26
CA MET A 34 -20.43 11.92 14.92
C MET A 34 -20.79 10.61 14.23
N ARG A 35 -20.60 10.54 12.90
CA ARG A 35 -21.06 9.39 12.08
C ARG A 35 -19.93 8.45 11.64
N CYS A 36 -18.91 8.32 12.48
CA CYS A 36 -17.84 7.34 12.31
C CYS A 36 -17.84 6.34 13.47
N PRO A 37 -17.43 5.08 13.25
CA PRO A 37 -17.23 4.14 14.36
C PRO A 37 -16.17 4.68 15.31
N VAL A 38 -16.44 4.66 16.63
CA VAL A 38 -15.48 5.09 17.65
C VAL A 38 -15.00 3.88 18.46
N HIS A 39 -13.72 3.86 18.81
CA HIS A 39 -13.08 2.83 19.63
C HIS A 39 -12.42 3.53 20.82
N LEU A 40 -13.15 3.64 21.93
CA LEU A 40 -12.70 4.40 23.08
C LEU A 40 -11.62 3.68 23.88
N SER A 41 -10.64 4.42 24.38
CA SER A 41 -9.49 3.91 25.12
C SER A 41 -9.70 3.92 26.65
N ILE A 42 -10.95 4.09 27.12
CA ILE A 42 -11.28 4.17 28.57
C ILE A 42 -10.81 2.88 29.27
N GLY A 43 -9.92 3.05 30.27
CA GLY A 43 -9.26 1.98 31.01
C GLY A 43 -7.88 1.56 30.46
N GLN A 44 -7.46 2.10 29.31
CA GLN A 44 -6.17 1.78 28.66
C GLN A 44 -5.23 3.00 28.56
N GLU A 45 -5.52 4.09 29.24
CA GLU A 45 -4.82 5.38 29.10
C GLU A 45 -3.34 5.32 29.47
N VAL A 46 -2.99 4.41 30.38
CA VAL A 46 -1.64 4.33 30.97
C VAL A 46 -0.55 4.06 29.95
N ALA A 47 -0.78 3.12 29.02
CA ALA A 47 0.22 2.79 28.02
C ALA A 47 0.53 3.99 27.10
N ALA A 48 -0.53 4.65 26.61
CA ALA A 48 -0.42 5.85 25.78
C ALA A 48 0.30 6.99 26.52
N ALA A 49 -0.14 7.30 27.73
CA ALA A 49 0.40 8.41 28.53
C ALA A 49 1.88 8.17 28.88
N ALA A 50 2.21 7.00 29.44
CA ALA A 50 3.56 6.69 29.91
C ALA A 50 4.59 6.57 28.77
N VAL A 51 4.22 5.90 27.69
CA VAL A 51 5.12 5.77 26.53
C VAL A 51 5.35 7.12 25.84
N CYS A 52 4.28 7.88 25.60
CA CYS A 52 4.41 9.17 24.90
C CYS A 52 5.13 10.25 25.74
N GLU A 53 5.02 10.22 27.07
CA GLU A 53 5.80 11.10 27.96
C GLU A 53 7.32 10.87 27.85
N SER A 54 7.73 9.66 27.44
CA SER A 54 9.14 9.30 27.22
C SER A 54 9.66 9.69 25.83
N LEU A 55 8.78 10.14 24.92
CA LEU A 55 9.12 10.48 23.54
C LEU A 55 9.44 11.96 23.36
N THR A 56 10.28 12.24 22.38
CA THR A 56 10.43 13.62 21.89
C THR A 56 9.37 13.95 20.86
N ARG A 57 9.20 15.22 20.54
CA ARG A 57 8.26 15.68 19.51
C ARG A 57 8.58 15.08 18.13
N ASP A 58 9.88 14.88 17.87
CA ASP A 58 10.39 14.40 16.57
C ASP A 58 10.25 12.88 16.36
N ASP A 59 10.00 12.12 17.42
CA ASP A 59 9.72 10.70 17.34
C ASP A 59 8.37 10.44 16.70
N GLN A 60 8.27 9.37 15.90
CA GLN A 60 7.09 9.06 15.12
C GLN A 60 6.23 7.99 15.79
N VAL A 61 4.93 8.20 15.81
CA VAL A 61 3.95 7.27 16.39
C VAL A 61 2.95 6.81 15.33
N PHE A 62 2.70 5.50 15.31
CA PHE A 62 1.67 4.83 14.53
C PHE A 62 0.73 4.08 15.46
N SER A 63 -0.52 3.88 15.04
CA SER A 63 -1.54 3.22 15.85
C SER A 63 -2.50 2.37 15.01
N GLY A 64 -3.24 1.50 15.68
CA GLY A 64 -4.40 0.79 15.13
C GLY A 64 -5.68 1.62 15.25
N HIS A 65 -6.83 0.93 15.25
CA HIS A 65 -8.17 1.55 15.29
C HIS A 65 -8.49 2.31 16.60
N ARG A 66 -7.91 1.91 17.74
CA ARG A 66 -8.11 2.53 19.06
C ARG A 66 -7.02 3.58 19.30
N SER A 67 -7.07 4.68 18.56
CA SER A 67 -5.96 5.61 18.41
C SER A 67 -6.10 6.93 19.20
N HIS A 68 -7.26 7.21 19.77
CA HIS A 68 -7.51 8.50 20.41
C HIS A 68 -6.51 8.80 21.53
N ALA A 69 -6.28 7.84 22.43
CA ALA A 69 -5.31 8.00 23.51
C ALA A 69 -3.89 8.27 22.99
N HIS A 70 -3.45 7.53 21.96
CA HIS A 70 -2.12 7.70 21.38
C HIS A 70 -1.95 9.05 20.69
N TYR A 71 -2.98 9.49 19.94
CA TYR A 71 -3.02 10.80 19.31
C TYR A 71 -2.93 11.93 20.35
N LEU A 72 -3.76 11.85 21.41
CA LEU A 72 -3.81 12.85 22.46
C LEU A 72 -2.53 12.88 23.30
N ALA A 73 -2.01 11.71 23.69
CA ALA A 73 -0.78 11.59 24.48
C ALA A 73 0.46 12.06 23.70
N LYS A 74 0.50 11.85 22.37
CA LYS A 74 1.57 12.36 21.51
C LYS A 74 1.51 13.88 21.29
N GLY A 75 0.44 14.54 21.73
CA GLY A 75 0.25 15.97 21.63
C GLY A 75 -0.56 16.44 20.43
N GLY A 76 -1.34 15.56 19.83
CA GLY A 76 -2.26 15.90 18.74
C GLY A 76 -3.32 16.92 19.15
N ASP A 77 -3.75 17.74 18.21
CA ASP A 77 -4.71 18.84 18.42
C ASP A 77 -6.12 18.32 18.68
N LEU A 78 -6.66 18.55 19.89
CA LEU A 78 -7.99 18.09 20.29
C LEU A 78 -9.10 18.70 19.41
N LYS A 79 -9.01 19.97 19.04
CA LYS A 79 -10.02 20.62 18.19
C LYS A 79 -10.12 19.97 16.83
N LYS A 80 -8.96 19.68 16.21
CA LYS A 80 -8.89 18.97 14.92
C LYS A 80 -9.40 17.54 15.05
N MET A 81 -9.07 16.84 16.14
CA MET A 81 -9.57 15.47 16.38
C MET A 81 -11.10 15.46 16.50
N ILE A 82 -11.70 16.29 17.36
CA ILE A 82 -13.17 16.32 17.51
C ILE A 82 -13.85 16.77 16.21
N ALA A 83 -13.29 17.76 15.50
CA ALA A 83 -13.81 18.17 14.20
C ALA A 83 -13.79 17.02 13.17
N GLU A 84 -12.75 16.14 13.20
CA GLU A 84 -12.68 14.96 12.36
C GLU A 84 -13.79 13.95 12.68
N LEU A 85 -14.07 13.71 13.97
CA LEU A 85 -15.16 12.83 14.39
C LEU A 85 -16.53 13.35 13.92
N TYR A 86 -16.71 14.66 13.86
CA TYR A 86 -17.90 15.31 13.29
C TYR A 86 -17.87 15.40 11.75
N GLY A 87 -16.82 14.89 11.08
CA GLY A 87 -16.68 14.91 9.62
C GLY A 87 -16.51 16.32 9.04
N LYS A 88 -15.87 17.24 9.77
CA LYS A 88 -15.70 18.64 9.38
C LYS A 88 -14.41 18.88 8.57
N ALA A 89 -14.46 19.88 7.69
CA ALA A 89 -13.31 20.29 6.87
C ALA A 89 -12.09 20.75 7.70
N THR A 90 -12.32 21.14 8.97
CA THR A 90 -11.26 21.53 9.90
C THR A 90 -10.69 20.38 10.72
N GLY A 91 -11.14 19.15 10.44
CA GLY A 91 -10.63 17.92 11.05
C GLY A 91 -9.18 17.62 10.67
N CYS A 92 -8.51 16.79 11.45
CA CYS A 92 -7.10 16.42 11.23
C CYS A 92 -6.86 15.68 9.91
N SER A 93 -7.90 15.06 9.33
CA SER A 93 -7.92 14.46 7.99
C SER A 93 -8.98 15.12 7.08
N GLN A 94 -9.36 16.37 7.39
CA GLN A 94 -10.30 17.21 6.65
C GLN A 94 -11.69 16.60 6.45
N GLY A 95 -12.11 15.69 7.35
CA GLY A 95 -13.39 14.99 7.30
C GLY A 95 -13.39 13.73 6.42
N PHE A 96 -12.23 13.31 5.88
CA PHE A 96 -12.09 12.13 5.04
C PHE A 96 -11.77 10.85 5.83
N GLY A 97 -11.21 10.98 7.02
CA GLY A 97 -10.66 9.85 7.79
C GLY A 97 -11.57 9.31 8.88
N GLY A 98 -12.21 10.19 9.64
CA GLY A 98 -12.95 9.85 10.84
C GLY A 98 -12.06 9.33 11.98
N SER A 99 -12.67 8.72 13.00
CA SER A 99 -12.01 8.29 14.24
C SER A 99 -10.79 7.37 14.06
N MET A 100 -10.75 6.54 13.02
CA MET A 100 -9.73 5.53 12.85
C MET A 100 -8.57 5.93 11.93
N HIS A 101 -8.58 7.16 11.39
CA HIS A 101 -7.55 7.67 10.48
C HIS A 101 -7.09 9.06 10.93
N LEU A 102 -6.74 9.16 12.21
CA LEU A 102 -6.18 10.38 12.76
C LEU A 102 -4.73 10.56 12.32
N THR A 103 -4.32 11.81 12.11
CA THR A 103 -2.94 12.22 11.82
C THR A 103 -2.65 13.59 12.38
N ASP A 104 -1.44 13.79 12.90
CA ASP A 104 -0.89 15.09 13.27
C ASP A 104 0.64 15.04 13.13
N LEU A 105 1.10 15.42 11.95
CA LEU A 105 2.53 15.32 11.60
C LEU A 105 3.39 16.28 12.42
N GLU A 106 2.83 17.41 12.87
CA GLU A 106 3.54 18.37 13.72
C GLU A 106 3.78 17.80 15.14
N ALA A 107 2.84 17.02 15.63
CA ALA A 107 2.99 16.30 16.89
C ALA A 107 3.84 15.03 16.76
N GLY A 108 4.10 14.56 15.54
CA GLY A 108 4.79 13.28 15.26
C GLY A 108 3.83 12.08 15.28
N PHE A 109 2.51 12.29 15.29
CA PHE A 109 1.52 11.21 15.10
C PHE A 109 1.26 11.03 13.60
N VAL A 110 1.93 10.04 13.00
CA VAL A 110 1.92 9.87 11.53
C VAL A 110 0.58 9.35 11.04
N GLY A 111 0.02 8.35 11.70
CA GLY A 111 -1.30 7.86 11.30
C GLY A 111 -1.78 6.63 12.04
N ALA A 112 -3.09 6.42 11.96
CA ALA A 112 -3.76 5.25 12.47
C ALA A 112 -4.52 4.53 11.34
N THR A 113 -4.56 3.19 11.36
CA THR A 113 -5.34 2.40 10.39
C THR A 113 -6.16 1.32 11.10
N PRO A 114 -7.40 1.03 10.63
CA PRO A 114 -8.30 0.12 11.34
C PRO A 114 -8.04 -1.36 11.08
N ILE A 115 -7.39 -1.71 9.97
CA ILE A 115 -7.13 -3.11 9.64
C ILE A 115 -6.09 -3.66 10.61
N VAL A 116 -6.48 -4.67 11.38
CA VAL A 116 -5.63 -5.21 12.46
C VAL A 116 -4.31 -5.72 11.91
N GLY A 117 -3.21 -5.21 12.46
CA GLY A 117 -1.85 -5.55 12.05
C GLY A 117 -1.28 -4.72 10.91
N SER A 118 -2.10 -4.04 10.09
CA SER A 118 -1.61 -3.34 8.88
C SER A 118 -0.72 -2.12 9.18
N SER A 119 -0.91 -1.44 10.31
CA SER A 119 -0.03 -0.32 10.71
C SER A 119 1.39 -0.76 11.08
N ILE A 120 1.59 -2.02 11.44
CA ILE A 120 2.88 -2.53 11.92
C ILE A 120 3.96 -2.44 10.83
N PRO A 121 3.79 -3.04 9.63
CA PRO A 121 4.80 -2.93 8.58
C PRO A 121 5.02 -1.48 8.12
N ILE A 122 3.97 -0.65 8.14
CA ILE A 122 4.09 0.77 7.77
C ILE A 122 5.01 1.50 8.78
N ALA A 123 4.84 1.25 10.07
CA ALA A 123 5.73 1.77 11.10
C ALA A 123 7.18 1.28 10.93
N VAL A 124 7.37 0.01 10.57
CA VAL A 124 8.71 -0.54 10.27
C VAL A 124 9.35 0.16 9.06
N GLY A 125 8.55 0.50 8.04
CA GLY A 125 9.01 1.29 6.89
C GLY A 125 9.46 2.70 7.26
N ALA A 126 8.75 3.36 8.18
CA ALA A 126 9.19 4.64 8.74
C ALA A 126 10.51 4.52 9.52
N ALA A 127 10.68 3.44 10.28
CA ALA A 127 11.95 3.16 10.98
C ALA A 127 13.11 2.88 10.00
N LEU A 128 12.83 2.23 8.87
CA LEU A 128 13.80 2.06 7.78
C LEU A 128 14.25 3.41 7.23
N THR A 129 13.31 4.34 7.02
CA THR A 129 13.62 5.71 6.57
C THR A 129 14.52 6.43 7.59
N ILE A 130 14.20 6.35 8.88
CA ILE A 130 15.00 6.94 9.96
C ILE A 130 16.44 6.41 9.92
N LYS A 131 16.60 5.08 9.80
CA LYS A 131 17.91 4.43 9.71
C LYS A 131 18.68 4.88 8.46
N GLN A 132 18.09 4.77 7.28
CA GLN A 132 18.74 5.14 6.02
C GLN A 132 19.14 6.61 5.93
N ARG A 133 18.41 7.49 6.64
CA ARG A 133 18.76 8.93 6.74
C ARG A 133 19.63 9.25 7.95
N ASN A 134 20.01 8.25 8.73
CA ASN A 134 20.80 8.40 9.95
C ASN A 134 20.26 9.47 10.91
N LEU A 135 18.93 9.45 11.15
CA LEU A 135 18.25 10.40 12.02
C LEU A 135 18.26 9.90 13.46
N ASN A 136 18.47 10.81 14.43
CA ASN A 136 18.37 10.49 15.85
C ASN A 136 16.91 10.49 16.33
N LYS A 137 16.08 9.63 15.76
CA LYS A 137 14.65 9.46 16.05
C LYS A 137 14.32 8.00 16.20
N ILE A 138 13.18 7.70 16.81
CA ILE A 138 12.62 6.35 16.85
C ILE A 138 11.19 6.35 16.33
N VAL A 139 10.71 5.17 15.99
CA VAL A 139 9.30 4.93 15.71
C VAL A 139 8.69 4.14 16.87
N VAL A 140 7.48 4.50 17.26
CA VAL A 140 6.65 3.68 18.16
C VAL A 140 5.39 3.26 17.42
N VAL A 141 5.04 1.98 17.47
CA VAL A 141 3.77 1.48 16.97
C VAL A 141 2.98 0.84 18.10
N PHE A 142 1.77 1.40 18.35
CA PHE A 142 0.83 0.82 19.30
C PHE A 142 -0.04 -0.23 18.60
N LEU A 143 -0.21 -1.37 19.24
CA LEU A 143 -0.99 -2.49 18.75
C LEU A 143 -1.70 -3.20 19.90
N GLY A 144 -2.87 -3.79 19.63
CA GLY A 144 -3.53 -4.67 20.59
C GLY A 144 -2.97 -6.10 20.52
N ASP A 145 -3.26 -6.91 21.56
CA ASP A 145 -2.88 -8.33 21.63
C ASP A 145 -3.36 -9.15 20.41
N GLY A 146 -4.54 -8.83 19.86
CA GLY A 146 -5.05 -9.48 18.66
C GLY A 146 -4.20 -9.23 17.39
N ALA A 147 -3.44 -8.14 17.33
CA ALA A 147 -2.55 -7.87 16.20
C ALA A 147 -1.33 -8.81 16.18
N MET A 148 -0.96 -9.38 17.33
CA MET A 148 0.14 -10.36 17.45
C MET A 148 -0.20 -11.72 16.82
N GLU A 149 -1.44 -11.93 16.39
CA GLU A 149 -1.89 -13.14 15.69
C GLU A 149 -1.80 -13.00 14.16
N ALA A 150 -1.69 -11.76 13.67
CA ALA A 150 -1.56 -11.50 12.25
C ALA A 150 -0.17 -11.88 11.73
N GLY A 151 -0.10 -12.67 10.66
CA GLY A 151 1.18 -13.07 10.06
C GLY A 151 2.11 -11.90 9.75
N VAL A 152 1.53 -10.77 9.32
CA VAL A 152 2.27 -9.55 9.01
C VAL A 152 3.01 -8.96 10.22
N ALA A 153 2.56 -9.17 11.45
CA ALA A 153 3.27 -8.74 12.65
C ALA A 153 4.59 -9.51 12.81
N HIS A 154 4.56 -10.83 12.60
CA HIS A 154 5.74 -11.70 12.65
C HIS A 154 6.74 -11.39 11.55
N GLU A 155 6.26 -11.19 10.33
CA GLU A 155 7.08 -10.75 9.19
C GLU A 155 7.77 -9.42 9.50
N SER A 156 7.03 -8.45 10.05
CA SER A 156 7.49 -7.10 10.38
C SER A 156 8.54 -7.09 11.50
N MET A 157 8.31 -7.85 12.58
CA MET A 157 9.27 -8.01 13.67
C MET A 157 10.57 -8.65 13.19
N ASN A 158 10.48 -9.70 12.37
CA ASN A 158 11.65 -10.35 11.78
C ASN A 158 12.44 -9.36 10.90
N PHE A 159 11.78 -8.62 10.02
CA PHE A 159 12.44 -7.61 9.18
C PHE A 159 13.10 -6.52 10.03
N ALA A 160 12.42 -6.01 11.05
CA ALA A 160 12.95 -4.99 11.94
C ALA A 160 14.21 -5.47 12.67
N ALA A 161 14.25 -6.73 13.12
CA ALA A 161 15.41 -7.34 13.78
C ALA A 161 16.58 -7.55 12.81
N VAL A 162 16.32 -8.13 11.63
CA VAL A 162 17.35 -8.37 10.60
C VAL A 162 18.01 -7.06 10.18
N HIS A 163 17.22 -6.02 9.99
CA HIS A 163 17.71 -4.71 9.57
C HIS A 163 18.07 -3.79 10.75
N GLN A 164 17.98 -4.24 12.00
CA GLN A 164 18.29 -3.44 13.21
C GLN A 164 17.65 -2.05 13.15
N LEU A 165 16.32 -1.99 13.14
CA LEU A 165 15.58 -0.75 12.95
C LEU A 165 15.22 -0.08 14.29
N PRO A 166 15.27 1.27 14.38
CA PRO A 166 14.96 2.01 15.61
C PRO A 166 13.45 2.08 15.83
N ILE A 167 12.82 0.96 16.23
CA ILE A 167 11.39 0.84 16.46
C ILE A 167 11.06 0.16 17.79
N LEU A 168 10.06 0.68 18.49
CA LEU A 168 9.45 0.06 19.66
C LEU A 168 8.00 -0.35 19.33
N PHE A 169 7.72 -1.64 19.46
CA PHE A 169 6.37 -2.20 19.38
C PHE A 169 5.75 -2.17 20.78
N VAL A 170 4.63 -1.47 20.97
CA VAL A 170 3.92 -1.38 22.25
C VAL A 170 2.61 -2.13 22.14
N CYS A 171 2.51 -3.26 22.84
CA CYS A 171 1.33 -4.12 22.85
C CYS A 171 0.45 -3.81 24.07
N GLU A 172 -0.70 -3.20 23.83
CA GLU A 172 -1.77 -3.03 24.83
C GLU A 172 -2.56 -4.33 24.90
N ASN A 173 -2.18 -5.21 25.85
CA ASN A 173 -2.82 -6.48 26.05
C ASN A 173 -4.04 -6.33 26.97
N ASN A 174 -5.22 -6.16 26.37
CA ASN A 174 -6.48 -6.07 27.11
C ASN A 174 -7.23 -7.41 27.21
N LEU A 175 -6.58 -8.50 26.89
CA LEU A 175 -7.05 -9.91 26.97
C LEU A 175 -8.13 -10.27 25.95
N TYR A 176 -8.71 -9.34 25.23
CA TYR A 176 -9.84 -9.57 24.34
C TYR A 176 -9.68 -8.93 22.96
N SER A 177 -9.88 -9.72 21.91
CA SER A 177 -10.06 -9.25 20.55
C SER A 177 -11.54 -9.27 20.22
N VAL A 178 -12.19 -8.10 20.20
CA VAL A 178 -13.65 -7.94 20.22
C VAL A 178 -14.25 -8.63 21.46
N TYR A 179 -14.77 -9.84 21.34
CA TYR A 179 -15.33 -10.66 22.42
C TYR A 179 -14.52 -11.95 22.68
N SER A 180 -13.52 -12.24 21.84
CA SER A 180 -12.72 -13.47 21.94
C SER A 180 -11.61 -13.32 22.97
N PRO A 181 -11.59 -14.12 24.05
CA PRO A 181 -10.54 -14.06 25.06
C PRO A 181 -9.20 -14.59 24.53
N LEU A 182 -8.12 -14.11 25.12
CA LEU A 182 -6.75 -14.52 24.76
C LEU A 182 -6.53 -16.03 24.82
N SER A 183 -7.21 -16.72 25.74
CA SER A 183 -7.14 -18.19 25.93
C SER A 183 -7.62 -19.00 24.72
N ILE A 184 -8.46 -18.43 23.84
CA ILE A 184 -8.88 -19.06 22.59
C ILE A 184 -7.85 -18.81 21.48
N ARG A 185 -7.14 -17.69 21.54
CA ARG A 185 -6.28 -17.14 20.47
C ARG A 185 -4.81 -17.48 20.67
N GLN A 186 -4.40 -17.77 21.91
CA GLN A 186 -3.02 -18.12 22.26
C GLN A 186 -2.98 -19.45 22.99
N PRO A 187 -2.03 -20.34 22.71
CA PRO A 187 -1.83 -21.57 23.46
C PRO A 187 -1.40 -21.26 24.91
N VAL A 188 -1.82 -22.11 25.82
CA VAL A 188 -1.47 -21.98 27.23
C VAL A 188 0.05 -21.96 27.42
N GLY A 189 0.53 -20.99 28.19
CA GLY A 189 1.95 -20.85 28.53
C GLY A 189 2.80 -20.13 27.49
N ARG A 190 2.21 -19.62 26.39
CA ARG A 190 2.94 -18.78 25.41
C ARG A 190 2.70 -17.30 25.71
N GLY A 191 3.73 -16.58 26.12
CA GLY A 191 3.71 -15.13 26.31
C GLY A 191 3.97 -14.34 25.01
N LEU A 192 3.40 -13.13 24.91
CA LEU A 192 3.62 -12.26 23.75
C LEU A 192 5.07 -11.77 23.69
N CYS A 193 5.68 -11.50 24.83
CA CYS A 193 7.12 -11.17 24.91
C CYS A 193 8.02 -12.31 24.42
N GLU A 194 7.63 -13.57 24.63
CA GLU A 194 8.39 -14.72 24.14
C GLU A 194 8.34 -14.83 22.61
N LEU A 195 7.20 -14.51 22.01
CA LEU A 195 7.08 -14.41 20.56
C LEU A 195 7.99 -13.32 19.99
N ALA A 196 8.00 -12.15 20.62
CA ALA A 196 8.85 -11.03 20.20
C ALA A 196 10.35 -11.36 20.37
N ARG A 197 10.74 -12.01 21.47
CA ARG A 197 12.11 -12.49 21.67
C ARG A 197 12.52 -13.54 20.64
N GLY A 198 11.57 -14.40 20.22
CA GLY A 198 11.79 -15.38 19.16
C GLY A 198 12.16 -14.73 17.80
N HIS A 199 11.75 -13.49 17.57
CA HIS A 199 12.17 -12.67 16.43
C HIS A 199 13.43 -11.84 16.66
N GLY A 200 14.04 -11.91 17.84
CA GLY A 200 15.29 -11.18 18.16
C GLY A 200 15.08 -9.78 18.75
N LEU A 201 13.87 -9.45 19.21
CA LEU A 201 13.56 -8.17 19.83
C LEU A 201 13.92 -8.16 21.33
N ASN A 202 14.28 -7.00 21.87
CA ASN A 202 14.32 -6.78 23.31
C ASN A 202 12.88 -6.64 23.82
N ALA A 203 12.36 -7.69 24.46
CA ALA A 203 10.97 -7.73 24.86
C ALA A 203 10.79 -7.77 26.37
N GLU A 204 9.94 -6.90 26.88
CA GLU A 204 9.59 -6.81 28.29
C GLU A 204 8.09 -6.66 28.50
N SER A 205 7.60 -7.08 29.67
CA SER A 205 6.22 -6.90 30.09
C SER A 205 6.19 -6.13 31.41
N VAL A 206 5.29 -5.17 31.53
CA VAL A 206 5.04 -4.39 32.73
C VAL A 206 3.55 -4.19 32.92
N MET A 207 3.05 -4.46 34.14
CA MET A 207 1.63 -4.32 34.43
C MET A 207 1.17 -2.85 34.29
N GLY A 208 0.02 -2.66 33.61
CA GLY A 208 -0.56 -1.35 33.37
C GLY A 208 -1.36 -0.79 34.55
N ASP A 209 -1.12 -1.24 35.76
CA ASP A 209 -1.70 -0.73 37.00
C ASP A 209 -0.80 0.30 37.71
N ASP A 210 0.46 0.40 37.34
CA ASP A 210 1.41 1.39 37.86
C ASP A 210 2.01 2.24 36.74
N ALA A 211 1.57 3.48 36.63
CA ALA A 211 1.96 4.41 35.57
C ALA A 211 3.47 4.76 35.60
N LEU A 212 4.09 4.83 36.77
CA LEU A 212 5.52 5.11 36.90
C LEU A 212 6.36 3.93 36.42
N SER A 213 5.98 2.70 36.78
CA SER A 213 6.66 1.50 36.31
C SER A 213 6.59 1.39 34.79
N VAL A 214 5.42 1.67 34.19
CA VAL A 214 5.28 1.69 32.72
C VAL A 214 6.18 2.75 32.09
N PHE A 215 6.21 3.96 32.65
CA PHE A 215 7.06 5.04 32.15
C PHE A 215 8.54 4.67 32.19
N TYR A 216 9.07 4.22 33.35
CA TYR A 216 10.49 3.90 33.45
C TYR A 216 10.89 2.77 32.52
N ARG A 217 10.05 1.75 32.38
CA ARG A 217 10.33 0.64 31.47
C ARG A 217 10.29 1.08 29.99
N ALA A 218 9.30 1.90 29.62
CA ALA A 218 9.24 2.47 28.28
C ALA A 218 10.47 3.36 27.99
N ALA A 219 10.83 4.25 28.92
CA ALA A 219 11.99 5.13 28.78
C ALA A 219 13.31 4.37 28.59
N GLU A 220 13.49 3.26 29.33
CA GLU A 220 14.67 2.39 29.20
C GLU A 220 14.72 1.75 27.80
N LEU A 221 13.64 1.14 27.33
CA LEU A 221 13.59 0.53 25.99
C LEU A 221 13.73 1.57 24.88
N ILE A 222 13.10 2.73 25.00
CA ILE A 222 13.22 3.86 24.06
C ILE A 222 14.68 4.34 23.98
N SER A 223 15.33 4.53 25.13
CA SER A 223 16.73 4.94 25.19
C SER A 223 17.66 3.91 24.55
N LEU A 224 17.44 2.62 24.85
CA LEU A 224 18.21 1.52 24.26
C LEU A 224 18.02 1.45 22.75
N THR A 225 16.75 1.45 22.28
CA THR A 225 16.41 1.41 20.84
C THR A 225 17.02 2.61 20.10
N ARG A 226 16.93 3.82 20.64
CA ARG A 226 17.54 5.03 20.06
C ARG A 226 19.06 4.92 19.95
N LYS A 227 19.71 4.39 20.98
CA LYS A 227 21.17 4.27 21.04
C LYS A 227 21.73 3.17 20.15
N THR A 228 21.03 2.04 20.03
CA THR A 228 21.54 0.82 19.40
C THR A 228 20.89 0.48 18.08
N SER A 229 19.76 1.11 17.75
CA SER A 229 18.84 0.73 16.66
C SER A 229 18.32 -0.71 16.78
N GLN A 230 18.42 -1.34 17.95
CA GLN A 230 17.86 -2.66 18.19
C GLN A 230 16.35 -2.51 18.47
N PRO A 231 15.47 -3.22 17.74
CA PRO A 231 14.04 -3.09 17.96
C PRO A 231 13.62 -3.62 19.33
N GLY A 232 12.68 -2.92 19.95
CA GLY A 232 12.11 -3.26 21.25
C GLY A 232 10.65 -3.71 21.15
N PHE A 233 10.19 -4.43 22.17
CA PHE A 233 8.79 -4.80 22.35
C PHE A 233 8.41 -4.59 23.82
N LEU A 234 7.34 -3.85 24.06
CA LEU A 234 6.79 -3.60 25.40
C LEU A 234 5.36 -4.12 25.44
N GLU A 235 5.12 -5.13 26.26
CA GLU A 235 3.76 -5.57 26.60
C GLU A 235 3.27 -4.84 27.84
N VAL A 236 2.10 -4.19 27.71
CA VAL A 236 1.40 -3.54 28.84
C VAL A 236 0.04 -4.20 28.98
N PRO A 237 -0.14 -5.13 29.94
CA PRO A 237 -1.46 -5.62 30.28
C PRO A 237 -2.32 -4.50 30.82
N VAL A 238 -3.47 -4.29 30.20
CA VAL A 238 -4.46 -3.23 30.50
C VAL A 238 -5.87 -3.81 30.45
N TYR A 239 -6.89 -3.01 30.73
CA TYR A 239 -8.26 -3.47 30.61
C TYR A 239 -9.18 -2.41 30.01
N ARG A 240 -10.12 -2.82 29.19
CA ARG A 240 -11.08 -1.96 28.49
C ARG A 240 -12.40 -1.92 29.27
N TRP A 241 -12.83 -0.71 29.68
CA TRP A 241 -14.07 -0.54 30.45
C TRP A 241 -15.34 -0.44 29.61
N VAL A 242 -15.22 -0.11 28.34
CA VAL A 242 -16.34 0.08 27.40
C VAL A 242 -16.33 -0.98 26.30
N GLU A 243 -17.38 -1.03 25.50
CA GLU A 243 -17.48 -1.96 24.38
C GLU A 243 -16.33 -1.83 23.36
N HIS A 244 -16.17 -2.83 22.50
CA HIS A 244 -15.09 -2.82 21.49
C HIS A 244 -15.20 -1.61 20.54
N CYS A 245 -16.41 -1.37 20.04
CA CYS A 245 -16.73 -0.29 19.11
C CYS A 245 -18.07 0.34 19.52
N GLY A 246 -18.04 1.58 19.94
CA GLY A 246 -19.19 2.33 20.43
C GLY A 246 -18.94 2.97 21.80
N PRO A 247 -19.96 3.70 22.33
CA PRO A 247 -19.82 4.50 23.53
C PRO A 247 -20.23 3.81 24.82
N ASP A 248 -20.87 2.64 24.76
CA ASP A 248 -21.57 2.04 25.90
C ASP A 248 -20.72 1.01 26.66
N GLU A 249 -21.14 0.71 27.87
CA GLU A 249 -20.59 -0.43 28.64
C GLU A 249 -21.21 -1.73 28.14
N ASP A 250 -20.40 -2.80 28.11
CA ASP A 250 -20.80 -4.10 27.56
C ASP A 250 -20.69 -5.26 28.58
N ASP A 251 -20.51 -4.99 29.86
CA ASP A 251 -20.42 -5.99 30.93
C ASP A 251 -21.66 -6.89 31.00
N HIS A 252 -22.82 -6.35 30.66
CA HIS A 252 -24.09 -7.07 30.63
C HIS A 252 -24.16 -8.18 29.58
N LEU A 253 -23.26 -8.19 28.59
CA LEU A 253 -23.18 -9.25 27.57
C LEU A 253 -22.57 -10.56 28.11
N GLY A 254 -21.92 -10.53 29.27
CA GLY A 254 -21.47 -11.71 30.01
C GLY A 254 -20.33 -12.52 29.36
N TYR A 255 -19.62 -11.97 28.38
CA TYR A 255 -18.46 -12.64 27.78
C TYR A 255 -17.19 -12.50 28.63
N ARG A 256 -17.17 -11.53 29.55
CA ARG A 256 -16.13 -11.32 30.56
C ARG A 256 -16.64 -11.76 31.93
N PRO A 257 -15.88 -12.56 32.72
CA PRO A 257 -16.26 -12.91 34.07
C PRO A 257 -16.33 -11.66 34.97
N GLN A 258 -17.41 -11.52 35.77
CA GLN A 258 -17.54 -10.36 36.67
C GLN A 258 -16.36 -10.24 37.65
N ALA A 259 -15.85 -11.35 38.14
CA ALA A 259 -14.68 -11.36 39.05
C ALA A 259 -13.41 -10.79 38.37
N GLU A 260 -13.27 -10.99 37.07
CA GLU A 260 -12.16 -10.41 36.30
C GLU A 260 -12.33 -8.88 36.18
N ILE A 261 -13.54 -8.43 35.84
CA ILE A 261 -13.87 -7.02 35.75
C ILE A 261 -13.60 -6.30 37.08
N ASP A 262 -14.11 -6.88 38.19
CA ASP A 262 -13.95 -6.32 39.53
C ASP A 262 -12.47 -6.27 39.94
N ALA A 263 -11.70 -7.29 39.64
CA ALA A 263 -10.26 -7.32 39.91
C ALA A 263 -9.48 -6.24 39.13
N TRP A 264 -9.85 -5.95 37.88
CA TRP A 264 -9.24 -4.88 37.10
C TRP A 264 -9.69 -3.48 37.55
N ARG A 265 -10.94 -3.33 37.98
CA ARG A 265 -11.42 -2.03 38.53
C ARG A 265 -10.62 -1.59 39.75
N THR A 266 -10.18 -2.54 40.60
CA THR A 266 -9.31 -2.20 41.75
C THR A 266 -7.88 -1.82 41.35
N ARG A 267 -7.50 -2.06 40.09
CA ARG A 267 -6.16 -1.79 39.52
C ARG A 267 -6.15 -0.68 38.49
N ASP A 268 -7.19 0.16 38.43
CA ASP A 268 -7.22 1.28 37.51
C ASP A 268 -6.09 2.28 37.84
N ALA A 269 -5.08 2.34 36.95
CA ALA A 269 -3.88 3.14 37.14
C ALA A 269 -4.18 4.63 37.33
N LEU A 270 -5.24 5.15 36.72
CA LEU A 270 -5.65 6.56 36.92
C LEU A 270 -6.14 6.76 38.35
N THR A 271 -6.99 5.87 38.88
CA THR A 271 -7.51 5.97 40.24
C THR A 271 -6.40 5.81 41.27
N GLN A 272 -5.46 4.88 41.05
CA GLN A 272 -4.33 4.71 41.95
C GLN A 272 -3.42 5.93 41.97
N LEU A 273 -3.10 6.48 40.80
CA LEU A 273 -2.24 7.68 40.72
C LEU A 273 -2.95 8.92 41.30
N GLU A 274 -4.28 8.95 41.20
CA GLU A 274 -5.10 10.03 41.76
C GLU A 274 -4.92 10.19 43.28
N GLU A 275 -4.73 9.11 44.02
CA GLU A 275 -4.53 9.12 45.47
C GLU A 275 -3.28 9.90 45.89
N GLU A 276 -2.26 9.97 45.01
CA GLU A 276 -0.99 10.63 45.23
C GLU A 276 -1.04 12.16 44.88
N ILE A 277 -2.12 12.62 44.25
CA ILE A 277 -2.23 14.02 43.75
C ILE A 277 -3.03 14.88 44.74
N ALA A 278 -2.51 16.08 45.04
CA ALA A 278 -3.18 17.00 45.93
C ALA A 278 -4.56 17.43 45.39
N PRO A 279 -5.61 17.53 46.26
CA PRO A 279 -6.99 17.82 45.82
C PRO A 279 -7.13 19.14 45.03
N GLU A 280 -6.34 20.17 45.38
CA GLU A 280 -6.35 21.44 44.68
C GLU A 280 -5.83 21.32 43.24
N ILE A 281 -4.83 20.47 43.01
CA ILE A 281 -4.27 20.18 41.68
C ILE A 281 -5.29 19.42 40.85
N LYS A 282 -5.96 18.39 41.42
CA LYS A 282 -7.01 17.62 40.73
C LYS A 282 -8.12 18.56 40.23
N THR A 283 -8.70 19.39 41.12
CA THR A 283 -9.76 20.31 40.77
C THR A 283 -9.34 21.31 39.70
N ALA A 284 -8.09 21.82 39.77
CA ALA A 284 -7.56 22.73 38.76
C ALA A 284 -7.40 22.06 37.40
N LEU A 285 -6.89 20.80 37.35
CA LEU A 285 -6.72 20.02 36.13
C LEU A 285 -8.08 19.66 35.51
N GLU A 286 -9.04 19.16 36.29
CA GLU A 286 -10.39 18.84 35.83
C GLU A 286 -11.07 20.04 35.20
N THR A 287 -10.99 21.23 35.88
CA THR A 287 -11.57 22.48 35.37
C THR A 287 -10.93 22.89 34.05
N ALA A 288 -9.60 22.86 33.97
CA ALA A 288 -8.87 23.22 32.76
C ALA A 288 -9.17 22.26 31.56
N ILE A 289 -9.20 20.97 31.84
CA ILE A 289 -9.49 19.93 30.81
C ILE A 289 -10.95 20.05 30.34
N THR A 290 -11.92 20.26 31.27
CA THR A 290 -13.33 20.46 30.89
C THR A 290 -13.48 21.67 29.99
N THR A 291 -12.82 22.76 30.30
CA THR A 291 -12.84 23.99 29.48
C THR A 291 -12.23 23.71 28.07
N GLU A 292 -11.17 22.94 28.00
CA GLU A 292 -10.55 22.52 26.72
C GLU A 292 -11.51 21.66 25.89
N ILE A 293 -12.21 20.72 26.54
CA ILE A 293 -13.19 19.82 25.90
C ILE A 293 -14.35 20.65 25.33
N ASP A 294 -14.98 21.52 26.15
CA ASP A 294 -16.10 22.34 25.71
C ASP A 294 -15.72 23.22 24.50
N ALA A 295 -14.54 23.84 24.54
CA ALA A 295 -14.02 24.63 23.42
C ALA A 295 -13.75 23.79 22.17
N ALA A 296 -13.37 22.51 22.28
CA ALA A 296 -13.15 21.64 21.15
C ALA A 296 -14.46 21.18 20.50
N PHE A 297 -15.49 20.87 21.31
CA PHE A 297 -16.81 20.52 20.79
C PHE A 297 -17.49 21.73 20.15
N ASP A 298 -17.43 22.93 20.75
CA ASP A 298 -17.97 24.16 20.18
C ASP A 298 -17.29 24.49 18.83
N PHE A 299 -15.96 24.33 18.74
CA PHE A 299 -15.21 24.47 17.50
C PHE A 299 -15.69 23.49 16.43
N ALA A 300 -15.80 22.20 16.77
CA ALA A 300 -16.24 21.18 15.84
C ALA A 300 -17.67 21.42 15.34
N LYS A 301 -18.63 21.72 16.26
CA LYS A 301 -20.02 21.96 15.89
C LYS A 301 -20.19 23.21 15.00
N SER A 302 -19.39 24.25 15.23
CA SER A 302 -19.42 25.49 14.41
C SER A 302 -18.63 25.39 13.10
N SER A 303 -17.77 24.40 12.93
CA SER A 303 -16.93 24.20 11.74
C SER A 303 -17.75 23.79 10.51
N PRO A 304 -17.33 24.20 9.29
CA PRO A 304 -18.02 23.81 8.05
C PRO A 304 -17.75 22.33 7.71
N PHE A 305 -18.70 21.72 6.99
CA PHE A 305 -18.48 20.44 6.33
C PHE A 305 -17.58 20.62 5.09
N PRO A 306 -16.89 19.54 4.62
CA PRO A 306 -16.21 19.56 3.33
C PRO A 306 -17.18 19.85 2.18
N ASN A 307 -16.67 20.45 1.10
CA ASN A 307 -17.50 20.65 -0.09
C ASN A 307 -17.73 19.31 -0.79
N THR A 308 -18.95 19.04 -1.22
CA THR A 308 -19.31 17.82 -1.98
C THR A 308 -18.53 17.68 -3.27
N ASP A 309 -18.10 18.78 -3.90
CA ASP A 309 -17.31 18.77 -5.11
C ASP A 309 -15.86 18.28 -4.87
N ASP A 310 -15.40 18.29 -3.63
CA ASP A 310 -14.06 17.84 -3.25
C ASP A 310 -13.97 16.32 -3.01
N VAL A 311 -15.04 15.56 -3.15
CA VAL A 311 -15.07 14.11 -2.85
C VAL A 311 -13.98 13.29 -3.57
N GLY A 312 -13.59 13.69 -4.79
CA GLY A 312 -12.52 13.06 -5.56
C GLY A 312 -11.13 13.69 -5.41
N ARG A 313 -11.02 14.78 -4.62
CA ARG A 313 -9.84 15.64 -4.59
C ARG A 313 -8.53 14.92 -4.21
N TYR A 314 -8.62 14.00 -3.26
CA TYR A 314 -7.46 13.30 -2.70
C TYR A 314 -7.31 11.85 -3.19
N VAL A 315 -8.02 11.45 -4.26
CA VAL A 315 -7.81 10.11 -4.85
C VAL A 315 -6.40 9.97 -5.40
N TYR A 316 -5.86 11.05 -5.99
CA TYR A 316 -4.49 11.11 -6.47
C TYR A 316 -3.79 12.37 -5.97
N ALA A 317 -2.55 12.21 -5.51
CA ALA A 317 -1.65 13.32 -5.23
C ALA A 317 -1.17 13.95 -6.54
N LYS A 318 -0.93 15.26 -6.51
CA LYS A 318 -0.36 16.00 -7.65
C LYS A 318 1.14 15.76 -7.72
N ASN A 319 1.66 15.48 -8.90
CA ASN A 319 3.10 15.41 -9.12
C ASN A 319 3.76 16.77 -8.88
N THR A 320 4.87 16.76 -8.15
CA THR A 320 5.63 17.96 -7.79
C THR A 320 6.96 18.06 -8.53
N CYS A 321 7.38 16.98 -9.22
CA CYS A 321 8.64 16.97 -9.97
C CYS A 321 8.50 17.72 -11.30
N ALA A 322 9.56 18.46 -11.69
CA ALA A 322 9.64 19.04 -13.02
C ALA A 322 9.72 17.93 -14.08
N ASP A 323 9.01 18.12 -15.19
CA ASP A 323 8.98 17.14 -16.27
C ASP A 323 10.38 16.91 -16.88
N LEU A 324 10.74 15.65 -17.09
CA LEU A 324 11.85 15.27 -17.96
C LEU A 324 11.38 15.29 -19.43
N PRO A 325 12.31 15.30 -20.39
CA PRO A 325 11.94 15.17 -21.79
C PRO A 325 11.08 13.91 -22.01
N THR A 326 9.92 14.10 -22.62
CA THR A 326 9.01 12.98 -22.98
C THR A 326 9.42 12.26 -24.25
N THR A 327 10.39 12.82 -24.99
CA THR A 327 10.93 12.24 -26.22
C THR A 327 12.44 12.19 -26.13
N GLY A 328 12.99 11.00 -25.84
CA GLY A 328 14.41 10.76 -26.05
C GLY A 328 14.70 10.71 -27.54
N THR A 329 15.75 11.36 -27.99
CA THR A 329 16.28 11.16 -29.38
C THR A 329 16.73 9.72 -29.47
N SER A 330 16.11 8.92 -30.35
CA SER A 330 16.50 7.53 -30.58
C SER A 330 17.97 7.50 -31.03
N SER A 331 18.82 6.91 -30.18
CA SER A 331 20.26 6.78 -30.46
C SER A 331 20.59 5.62 -31.41
N GLY A 332 19.59 4.84 -31.81
CA GLY A 332 19.78 3.60 -32.58
C GLY A 332 20.40 2.45 -31.77
N ARG A 333 20.67 2.61 -30.47
CA ARG A 333 21.19 1.57 -29.58
C ARG A 333 20.08 0.55 -29.23
N LEU A 334 20.28 -0.69 -29.66
CA LEU A 334 19.32 -1.77 -29.39
C LEU A 334 19.66 -2.50 -28.10
N ILE A 335 18.78 -2.40 -27.11
CA ILE A 335 18.87 -3.13 -25.83
C ILE A 335 17.60 -3.94 -25.57
N THR A 336 17.72 -4.94 -24.72
CA THR A 336 16.58 -5.76 -24.29
C THR A 336 15.69 -4.98 -23.30
N TYR A 337 14.45 -5.41 -23.15
CA TYR A 337 13.53 -4.90 -22.16
C TYR A 337 14.11 -5.01 -20.72
N ALA A 338 14.78 -6.14 -20.39
CA ALA A 338 15.43 -6.32 -19.11
C ALA A 338 16.58 -5.32 -18.88
N GLU A 339 17.42 -5.08 -19.91
CA GLU A 339 18.49 -4.06 -19.86
C GLU A 339 17.90 -2.65 -19.70
N ALA A 340 16.78 -2.34 -20.35
CA ALA A 340 16.10 -1.07 -20.26
C ALA A 340 15.54 -0.82 -18.84
N LEU A 341 14.98 -1.83 -18.19
CA LEU A 341 14.57 -1.76 -16.78
C LEU A 341 15.77 -1.56 -15.85
N ASN A 342 16.88 -2.26 -16.10
CA ASN A 342 18.11 -2.10 -15.32
C ASN A 342 18.62 -0.66 -15.39
N GLU A 343 18.66 -0.06 -16.58
CA GLU A 343 19.04 1.33 -16.77
C GLU A 343 18.07 2.31 -16.08
N ALA A 344 16.78 2.01 -16.05
CA ALA A 344 15.81 2.83 -15.34
C ALA A 344 16.04 2.83 -13.82
N HIS A 345 16.34 1.65 -13.25
CA HIS A 345 16.73 1.55 -11.83
C HIS A 345 18.02 2.33 -11.55
N ALA A 346 19.04 2.13 -12.40
CA ALA A 346 20.30 2.84 -12.25
C ALA A 346 20.08 4.36 -12.32
N TYR A 347 19.28 4.84 -13.28
CA TYR A 347 18.93 6.25 -13.38
C TYR A 347 18.23 6.77 -12.10
N ALA A 348 17.24 6.03 -11.58
CA ALA A 348 16.54 6.41 -10.36
C ALA A 348 17.49 6.48 -9.15
N LEU A 349 18.38 5.49 -9.01
CA LEU A 349 19.36 5.45 -7.94
C LEU A 349 20.45 6.55 -8.07
N GLU A 350 20.76 7.00 -9.28
CA GLU A 350 21.74 8.08 -9.51
C GLU A 350 21.19 9.48 -9.29
N HIS A 351 19.90 9.70 -9.61
CA HIS A 351 19.33 11.04 -9.69
C HIS A 351 18.29 11.33 -8.62
N ILE A 352 17.91 10.34 -7.81
CA ILE A 352 16.92 10.48 -6.74
C ILE A 352 17.52 9.88 -5.46
N ASP A 353 18.02 10.73 -4.58
CA ASP A 353 18.73 10.33 -3.35
C ASP A 353 17.86 9.43 -2.44
N ASP A 354 16.56 9.65 -2.43
CA ASP A 354 15.61 8.87 -1.62
C ASP A 354 15.14 7.57 -2.30
N ALA A 355 15.55 7.28 -3.54
CA ALA A 355 15.23 6.05 -4.23
C ALA A 355 16.05 4.86 -3.70
N TYR A 356 15.38 3.72 -3.54
CA TYR A 356 16.03 2.44 -3.25
C TYR A 356 15.25 1.28 -3.87
N VAL A 357 15.90 0.14 -4.05
CA VAL A 357 15.33 -1.07 -4.66
C VAL A 357 15.38 -2.20 -3.65
N MET A 358 14.25 -2.84 -3.40
CA MET A 358 14.17 -4.02 -2.55
C MET A 358 13.27 -5.09 -3.13
N GLY A 359 13.53 -6.34 -2.81
CA GLY A 359 12.74 -7.48 -3.21
C GLY A 359 13.55 -8.77 -3.14
N LEU A 360 12.87 -9.90 -2.99
CA LEU A 360 13.51 -11.20 -2.93
C LEU A 360 14.28 -11.48 -4.23
N GLY A 361 15.59 -11.72 -4.12
CA GLY A 361 16.49 -11.99 -5.24
C GLY A 361 16.89 -10.76 -6.07
N VAL A 362 16.65 -9.54 -5.58
CA VAL A 362 17.09 -8.30 -6.25
C VAL A 362 18.62 -8.29 -6.48
N PRO A 363 19.48 -8.62 -5.49
CA PRO A 363 20.92 -8.64 -5.70
C PRO A 363 21.47 -9.99 -6.21
N ASP A 364 20.62 -10.94 -6.53
CA ASP A 364 21.06 -12.25 -7.04
C ASP A 364 21.89 -12.11 -8.31
N PRO A 365 22.81 -13.06 -8.63
CA PRO A 365 23.62 -13.01 -9.84
C PRO A 365 22.83 -12.94 -11.15
N LYS A 366 21.57 -13.39 -11.16
CA LYS A 366 20.65 -13.27 -12.29
C LYS A 366 19.69 -12.07 -12.19
N GLY A 367 19.67 -11.36 -11.06
CA GLY A 367 18.96 -10.13 -10.73
C GLY A 367 17.59 -9.99 -11.39
N ILE A 368 16.54 -10.56 -10.83
CA ILE A 368 15.15 -10.53 -11.34
C ILE A 368 15.11 -10.59 -12.89
N PHE A 369 15.55 -11.72 -13.45
CA PHE A 369 15.64 -11.96 -14.90
C PHE A 369 16.49 -10.91 -15.68
N GLY A 370 17.52 -10.37 -15.04
CA GLY A 370 18.44 -9.40 -15.64
C GLY A 370 18.11 -7.93 -15.34
N SER A 371 16.94 -7.64 -14.78
CA SER A 371 16.51 -6.26 -14.60
C SER A 371 17.16 -5.53 -13.39
N THR A 372 17.86 -6.26 -12.51
CA THR A 372 18.53 -5.69 -11.33
C THR A 372 20.00 -6.10 -11.18
N VAL A 373 20.55 -6.76 -12.19
CA VAL A 373 21.96 -7.23 -12.16
C VAL A 373 22.94 -6.08 -11.98
N GLY A 374 23.90 -6.25 -11.04
CA GLY A 374 24.99 -5.29 -10.79
C GLY A 374 24.59 -4.01 -10.07
N LEU A 375 23.30 -3.83 -9.74
CA LEU A 375 22.85 -2.60 -9.05
C LEU A 375 23.39 -2.51 -7.62
N GLN A 376 23.43 -3.60 -6.87
CA GLN A 376 23.96 -3.58 -5.51
C GLN A 376 25.46 -3.29 -5.46
N GLU A 377 26.23 -3.85 -6.39
CA GLU A 377 27.66 -3.56 -6.51
C GLU A 377 27.94 -2.07 -6.78
N ARG A 378 27.04 -1.42 -7.55
CA ARG A 378 27.18 -0.03 -7.95
C ARG A 378 26.68 0.96 -6.91
N PHE A 379 25.57 0.66 -6.23
CA PHE A 379 24.86 1.61 -5.36
C PHE A 379 24.86 1.25 -3.88
N GLY A 380 25.42 0.09 -3.51
CA GLY A 380 25.56 -0.37 -2.13
C GLY A 380 24.33 -1.10 -1.58
N GLU A 381 24.56 -1.87 -0.50
CA GLU A 381 23.55 -2.70 0.15
C GLU A 381 22.47 -1.89 0.88
N GLU A 382 22.72 -0.65 1.21
CA GLU A 382 21.73 0.22 1.85
C GLU A 382 20.63 0.69 0.88
N ARG A 383 20.95 0.70 -0.41
CA ARG A 383 20.04 1.18 -1.46
C ARG A 383 19.53 0.09 -2.39
N VAL A 384 20.18 -1.06 -2.44
CA VAL A 384 19.75 -2.22 -3.23
C VAL A 384 19.97 -3.48 -2.40
N PHE A 385 18.89 -4.08 -1.91
CA PHE A 385 19.01 -5.17 -0.94
C PHE A 385 17.97 -6.27 -1.11
N ASP A 386 18.38 -7.45 -0.66
CA ASP A 386 17.52 -8.62 -0.54
C ASP A 386 16.67 -8.55 0.74
N VAL A 387 15.63 -9.35 0.79
CA VAL A 387 14.61 -9.31 1.85
C VAL A 387 14.16 -10.72 2.24
N PRO A 388 13.66 -10.93 3.45
CA PRO A 388 12.97 -12.18 3.81
C PRO A 388 11.75 -12.45 2.90
N ILE A 389 11.32 -13.70 2.80
CA ILE A 389 10.05 -14.07 2.13
C ILE A 389 8.90 -13.60 3.02
N SER A 390 8.38 -12.40 2.75
CA SER A 390 7.44 -11.69 3.61
C SER A 390 6.68 -10.62 2.83
N GLU A 391 6.06 -11.00 1.72
CA GLU A 391 5.50 -10.05 0.74
C GLU A 391 4.52 -9.07 1.35
N ASN A 392 3.73 -9.50 2.36
CA ASN A 392 2.77 -8.61 3.02
C ASN A 392 3.48 -7.50 3.80
N ALA A 393 4.45 -7.86 4.66
CA ALA A 393 5.22 -6.86 5.40
C ALA A 393 6.04 -5.98 4.47
N LEU A 394 6.69 -6.54 3.44
CA LEU A 394 7.53 -5.78 2.50
C LEU A 394 6.76 -4.67 1.80
N THR A 395 5.51 -4.96 1.39
CA THR A 395 4.67 -3.94 0.76
C THR A 395 4.28 -2.83 1.74
N GLY A 396 3.95 -3.18 2.98
CA GLY A 396 3.68 -2.19 4.03
C GLY A 396 4.93 -1.39 4.44
N ILE A 397 6.10 -2.03 4.48
CA ILE A 397 7.40 -1.39 4.74
C ILE A 397 7.72 -0.38 3.61
N ALA A 398 7.52 -0.78 2.35
CA ALA A 398 7.68 0.14 1.22
C ALA A 398 6.75 1.35 1.37
N LEU A 399 5.47 1.13 1.68
CA LEU A 399 4.52 2.21 1.93
C LEU A 399 4.97 3.11 3.08
N GLY A 400 5.34 2.54 4.23
CA GLY A 400 5.77 3.31 5.41
C GLY A 400 7.00 4.17 5.13
N SER A 401 7.95 3.65 4.37
CA SER A 401 9.11 4.43 3.94
C SER A 401 8.72 5.52 2.93
N ALA A 402 7.78 5.25 2.03
CA ALA A 402 7.29 6.23 1.07
C ALA A 402 6.58 7.41 1.75
N VAL A 403 5.66 7.15 2.68
CA VAL A 403 4.93 8.22 3.39
C VAL A 403 5.82 9.04 4.32
N THR A 404 7.01 8.53 4.64
CA THR A 404 8.04 9.25 5.42
C THR A 404 9.17 9.82 4.55
N GLY A 405 8.97 9.85 3.23
CA GLY A 405 9.75 10.64 2.28
C GLY A 405 10.80 9.88 1.47
N LYS A 406 10.76 8.54 1.44
CA LYS A 406 11.55 7.73 0.52
C LYS A 406 10.79 7.43 -0.78
N ARG A 407 11.48 6.84 -1.77
CA ARG A 407 10.90 6.41 -3.04
C ARG A 407 11.28 4.94 -3.32
N PRO A 408 10.59 3.99 -2.68
CA PRO A 408 10.86 2.57 -2.85
C PRO A 408 10.45 2.05 -4.23
N ILE A 409 11.31 1.20 -4.78
CA ILE A 409 10.99 0.32 -5.90
C ILE A 409 10.96 -1.10 -5.33
N LEU A 410 9.76 -1.56 -4.99
CA LEU A 410 9.53 -2.92 -4.51
C LEU A 410 9.32 -3.86 -5.69
N THR A 411 10.06 -4.96 -5.75
CA THR A 411 9.92 -5.97 -6.80
C THR A 411 9.42 -7.29 -6.21
N HIS A 412 8.21 -7.69 -6.61
CA HIS A 412 7.73 -9.06 -6.46
C HIS A 412 8.07 -9.84 -7.73
N GLN A 413 8.70 -11.00 -7.59
CA GLN A 413 9.12 -11.81 -8.73
C GLN A 413 7.96 -12.22 -9.65
N ARG A 414 6.73 -12.29 -9.10
CA ARG A 414 5.50 -12.56 -9.84
C ARG A 414 4.29 -11.93 -9.16
N VAL A 415 3.29 -11.59 -9.99
CA VAL A 415 1.99 -11.12 -9.47
C VAL A 415 1.34 -12.17 -8.57
N ASP A 416 1.54 -13.45 -8.87
CA ASP A 416 1.02 -14.58 -8.09
C ASP A 416 1.47 -14.54 -6.62
N PHE A 417 2.71 -14.14 -6.35
CA PHE A 417 3.27 -14.04 -5.00
C PHE A 417 2.80 -12.79 -4.27
N ALA A 418 2.62 -11.70 -5.00
CA ALA A 418 2.13 -10.44 -4.45
C ALA A 418 0.68 -10.51 -3.93
N LEU A 419 -0.08 -11.57 -4.21
CA LEU A 419 -1.46 -11.71 -3.75
C LEU A 419 -1.59 -11.77 -2.24
N VAL A 420 -0.56 -12.23 -1.51
CA VAL A 420 -0.57 -12.22 -0.05
C VAL A 420 -0.44 -10.81 0.54
N SER A 421 -0.06 -9.81 -0.26
CA SER A 421 0.10 -8.41 0.13
C SER A 421 -1.05 -7.49 -0.30
N ILE A 422 -2.16 -8.06 -0.76
CA ILE A 422 -3.32 -7.30 -1.25
C ILE A 422 -3.84 -6.28 -0.22
N ASP A 423 -3.80 -6.59 1.08
CA ASP A 423 -4.16 -5.63 2.11
C ASP A 423 -3.33 -4.34 2.01
N GLN A 424 -2.01 -4.47 1.95
CA GLN A 424 -1.11 -3.32 1.90
C GLN A 424 -1.25 -2.52 0.60
N ILE A 425 -1.52 -3.18 -0.52
CA ILE A 425 -1.73 -2.52 -1.81
C ILE A 425 -3.09 -1.81 -1.85
N VAL A 426 -4.17 -2.54 -1.49
CA VAL A 426 -5.55 -2.10 -1.73
C VAL A 426 -6.11 -1.27 -0.58
N ASN A 427 -5.91 -1.71 0.67
CA ASN A 427 -6.47 -1.01 1.84
C ASN A 427 -5.58 0.15 2.29
N GLN A 428 -4.25 0.04 2.13
CA GLN A 428 -3.31 1.02 2.64
C GLN A 428 -2.77 1.93 1.53
N ALA A 429 -1.91 1.46 0.63
CA ALA A 429 -1.23 2.30 -0.36
C ALA A 429 -2.22 3.07 -1.25
N ALA A 430 -3.22 2.40 -1.80
CA ALA A 430 -4.22 3.01 -2.67
C ALA A 430 -5.06 4.10 -2.00
N LYS A 431 -5.22 4.04 -0.69
CA LYS A 431 -6.12 4.93 0.06
C LYS A 431 -5.40 5.91 0.97
N TRP A 432 -4.09 5.79 1.15
CA TRP A 432 -3.34 6.58 2.12
C TRP A 432 -3.53 8.08 1.92
N HIS A 433 -3.32 8.57 0.70
CA HIS A 433 -3.50 9.99 0.39
C HIS A 433 -4.93 10.47 0.65
N TYR A 434 -5.93 9.65 0.30
CA TYR A 434 -7.35 9.97 0.48
C TYR A 434 -7.77 10.00 1.95
N MET A 435 -7.48 8.92 2.70
CA MET A 435 -7.99 8.77 4.07
C MET A 435 -7.32 9.70 5.08
N PHE A 436 -6.17 10.28 4.74
CA PHE A 436 -5.50 11.30 5.53
C PHE A 436 -5.66 12.72 4.94
N GLY A 437 -6.70 12.97 4.15
CA GLY A 437 -7.07 14.31 3.67
C GLY A 437 -5.97 14.99 2.85
N GLY A 438 -5.14 14.24 2.13
CA GLY A 438 -4.08 14.80 1.29
C GLY A 438 -2.79 15.22 2.00
N HIS A 439 -2.67 15.00 3.31
CA HIS A 439 -1.49 15.41 4.08
C HIS A 439 -0.21 14.63 3.71
N MET A 440 -0.35 13.42 3.22
CA MET A 440 0.78 12.56 2.83
C MET A 440 0.52 11.94 1.47
N SER A 441 1.54 11.86 0.63
CA SER A 441 1.55 11.03 -0.59
C SER A 441 2.19 9.67 -0.34
N ALA A 442 2.02 8.73 -1.27
CA ALA A 442 2.58 7.39 -1.19
C ALA A 442 3.40 7.08 -2.46
N PRO A 443 4.53 7.77 -2.68
CA PRO A 443 5.37 7.65 -3.87
C PRO A 443 6.15 6.33 -3.89
N MET A 444 5.49 5.24 -4.30
CA MET A 444 6.12 3.92 -4.37
C MET A 444 5.83 3.21 -5.69
N VAL A 445 6.77 2.41 -6.16
CA VAL A 445 6.60 1.55 -7.32
C VAL A 445 6.54 0.09 -6.86
N ILE A 446 5.50 -0.62 -7.29
CA ILE A 446 5.34 -2.06 -7.06
C ILE A 446 5.46 -2.75 -8.42
N ARG A 447 6.63 -3.34 -8.67
CA ARG A 447 6.90 -4.11 -9.89
C ARG A 447 6.49 -5.56 -9.69
N MET A 448 5.79 -6.12 -10.68
CA MET A 448 5.35 -7.51 -10.66
C MET A 448 5.39 -8.10 -12.06
N ILE A 449 5.85 -9.34 -12.17
CA ILE A 449 5.90 -10.06 -13.44
C ILE A 449 4.61 -10.82 -13.66
N ILE A 450 4.02 -10.68 -14.85
CA ILE A 450 2.81 -11.38 -15.30
C ILE A 450 3.10 -12.33 -16.46
N GLY A 451 2.17 -13.23 -16.75
CA GLY A 451 2.25 -14.18 -17.82
C GLY A 451 3.26 -15.29 -17.53
N ARG A 452 3.21 -16.35 -18.34
CA ARG A 452 4.11 -17.49 -18.14
C ARG A 452 5.49 -17.26 -18.74
N GLY A 453 6.49 -17.87 -18.13
CA GLY A 453 7.78 -18.10 -18.74
C GLY A 453 7.68 -19.29 -19.71
N TRP A 454 8.21 -20.43 -19.31
CA TRP A 454 8.22 -21.67 -20.09
C TRP A 454 7.72 -22.83 -19.21
N GLY A 455 6.52 -23.38 -19.51
CA GLY A 455 5.96 -24.53 -18.81
C GLY A 455 5.52 -24.26 -17.36
N GLN A 456 5.46 -23.02 -16.93
CA GLN A 456 4.93 -22.64 -15.64
C GLN A 456 3.40 -22.75 -15.64
N GLY A 457 2.85 -23.26 -14.55
CA GLY A 457 1.44 -23.58 -14.43
C GLY A 457 0.62 -22.49 -13.73
N PRO A 458 -0.51 -22.85 -13.10
CA PRO A 458 -1.54 -21.91 -12.65
C PRO A 458 -1.07 -20.82 -11.67
N GLN A 459 -0.09 -21.12 -10.82
CA GLN A 459 0.36 -20.21 -9.74
C GLN A 459 1.64 -19.43 -10.09
N HIS A 460 2.08 -19.45 -11.37
CA HIS A 460 3.27 -18.74 -11.82
C HIS A 460 3.07 -18.07 -13.19
N SER A 461 1.83 -17.85 -13.60
CA SER A 461 1.56 -17.42 -14.98
C SER A 461 0.37 -16.47 -15.10
N GLN A 462 -0.19 -16.01 -14.00
CA GLN A 462 -1.39 -15.19 -14.01
C GLN A 462 -1.10 -13.79 -14.58
N ALA A 463 -2.17 -13.14 -15.08
CA ALA A 463 -2.18 -11.77 -15.51
C ALA A 463 -3.40 -11.10 -14.84
N LEU A 464 -3.18 -10.49 -13.67
CA LEU A 464 -4.24 -9.99 -12.77
C LEU A 464 -4.33 -8.46 -12.77
N HIS A 465 -3.91 -7.80 -13.85
CA HIS A 465 -3.92 -6.35 -13.93
C HIS A 465 -5.32 -5.73 -13.75
N ALA A 466 -6.39 -6.44 -14.10
CA ALA A 466 -7.77 -6.01 -13.87
C ALA A 466 -8.09 -5.84 -12.38
N TRP A 467 -7.51 -6.64 -11.48
CA TRP A 467 -7.71 -6.52 -10.03
C TRP A 467 -7.19 -5.18 -9.51
N PHE A 468 -6.00 -4.79 -9.96
CA PHE A 468 -5.38 -3.52 -9.55
C PHE A 468 -6.03 -2.33 -10.26
N ALA A 469 -6.41 -2.47 -11.53
CA ALA A 469 -7.12 -1.45 -12.29
C ALA A 469 -8.49 -1.11 -11.69
N HIS A 470 -9.13 -2.04 -10.97
CA HIS A 470 -10.40 -1.80 -10.28
C HIS A 470 -10.28 -0.86 -9.07
N VAL A 471 -9.08 -0.67 -8.50
CA VAL A 471 -8.88 0.01 -7.21
C VAL A 471 -8.58 1.50 -7.41
N PRO A 472 -9.46 2.42 -6.96
CA PRO A 472 -9.16 3.86 -6.94
C PRO A 472 -7.92 4.18 -6.09
N GLY A 473 -7.08 5.11 -6.58
CA GLY A 473 -5.85 5.53 -5.91
C GLY A 473 -4.58 4.82 -6.41
N LEU A 474 -4.70 3.72 -7.16
CA LEU A 474 -3.56 3.09 -7.84
C LEU A 474 -3.42 3.64 -9.27
N LYS A 475 -2.17 3.78 -9.74
CA LYS A 475 -1.84 3.82 -11.16
C LYS A 475 -1.36 2.44 -11.57
N VAL A 476 -1.80 1.93 -12.74
CA VAL A 476 -1.50 0.57 -13.19
C VAL A 476 -1.03 0.60 -14.64
N VAL A 477 0.24 0.24 -14.87
CA VAL A 477 0.91 0.39 -16.15
C VAL A 477 1.51 -0.94 -16.62
N LEU A 478 1.49 -1.15 -17.96
CA LEU A 478 1.95 -2.37 -18.60
C LEU A 478 2.76 -2.04 -19.87
N PRO A 479 4.01 -1.55 -19.75
CA PRO A 479 4.82 -1.22 -20.92
C PRO A 479 5.05 -2.44 -21.83
N ALA A 480 4.94 -2.24 -23.16
CA ALA A 480 5.11 -3.27 -24.15
C ALA A 480 6.47 -3.26 -24.85
N THR A 481 7.22 -2.16 -24.78
CA THR A 481 8.52 -2.00 -25.43
C THR A 481 9.64 -1.70 -24.43
N ALA A 482 10.89 -1.93 -24.79
CA ALA A 482 12.03 -1.57 -23.96
C ALA A 482 12.13 -0.04 -23.74
N TYR A 483 11.75 0.74 -24.75
CA TYR A 483 11.65 2.21 -24.64
C TYR A 483 10.65 2.60 -23.54
N ASP A 484 9.43 2.06 -23.59
CA ASP A 484 8.41 2.38 -22.60
C ASP A 484 8.77 1.85 -21.20
N ALA A 485 9.36 0.66 -21.10
CA ALA A 485 9.78 0.08 -19.84
C ALA A 485 10.75 1.00 -19.07
N LYS A 486 11.76 1.56 -19.77
CA LYS A 486 12.68 2.54 -19.17
C LYS A 486 11.98 3.84 -18.80
N GLY A 487 11.28 4.45 -19.74
CA GLY A 487 10.68 5.77 -19.53
C GLY A 487 9.52 5.75 -18.53
N MET A 488 8.70 4.70 -18.52
CA MET A 488 7.58 4.55 -17.56
C MET A 488 8.07 4.20 -16.15
N LEU A 489 9.14 3.41 -16.00
CA LEU A 489 9.70 3.16 -14.67
C LEU A 489 10.31 4.44 -14.07
N ILE A 490 11.03 5.23 -14.86
CA ILE A 490 11.54 6.53 -14.41
C ILE A 490 10.38 7.45 -14.01
N ALA A 491 9.34 7.56 -14.81
CA ALA A 491 8.15 8.34 -14.50
C ALA A 491 7.44 7.83 -13.22
N ALA A 492 7.34 6.51 -13.04
CA ALA A 492 6.71 5.89 -11.89
C ALA A 492 7.44 6.20 -10.57
N VAL A 493 8.79 6.19 -10.56
CA VAL A 493 9.57 6.52 -9.35
C VAL A 493 9.42 8.01 -8.99
N ARG A 494 9.14 8.85 -9.95
CA ARG A 494 8.96 10.31 -9.77
C ARG A 494 7.50 10.69 -9.46
N ASP A 495 6.56 9.76 -9.62
CA ASP A 495 5.15 9.99 -9.32
C ASP A 495 4.89 10.01 -7.81
N GLU A 496 3.95 10.86 -7.38
CA GLU A 496 3.58 10.97 -5.96
C GLU A 496 2.55 9.91 -5.51
N ASN A 497 2.11 9.06 -6.42
CA ASN A 497 1.09 8.04 -6.17
C ASN A 497 1.69 6.63 -6.25
N PRO A 498 1.06 5.62 -5.63
CA PRO A 498 1.47 4.25 -5.80
C PRO A 498 1.24 3.78 -7.24
N VAL A 499 2.32 3.34 -7.89
CA VAL A 499 2.31 2.82 -9.26
C VAL A 499 2.56 1.31 -9.24
N VAL A 500 1.59 0.56 -9.73
CA VAL A 500 1.72 -0.88 -10.01
C VAL A 500 2.20 -1.04 -11.44
N MET A 501 3.42 -1.52 -11.62
CA MET A 501 4.02 -1.77 -12.92
C MET A 501 4.07 -3.27 -13.19
N LEU A 502 3.32 -3.72 -14.18
CA LEU A 502 3.16 -5.12 -14.55
C LEU A 502 3.91 -5.43 -15.84
N GLU A 503 4.82 -6.38 -15.77
CA GLU A 503 5.80 -6.68 -16.81
C GLU A 503 5.57 -8.09 -17.36
N HIS A 504 5.18 -8.21 -18.62
CA HIS A 504 4.96 -9.53 -19.19
C HIS A 504 6.29 -10.26 -19.40
N ARG A 505 6.40 -11.49 -18.86
CA ARG A 505 7.65 -12.28 -18.90
C ARG A 505 8.25 -12.46 -20.29
N TRP A 506 7.41 -12.54 -21.31
CA TRP A 506 7.85 -12.72 -22.70
C TRP A 506 8.47 -11.47 -23.34
N LEU A 507 8.37 -10.30 -22.71
CA LEU A 507 8.99 -9.07 -23.20
C LEU A 507 10.48 -8.97 -22.85
N TYR A 508 10.95 -9.65 -21.82
CA TYR A 508 12.28 -9.45 -21.23
C TYR A 508 13.45 -9.58 -22.22
N SER A 509 13.33 -10.42 -23.25
CA SER A 509 14.35 -10.58 -24.31
C SER A 509 14.07 -9.77 -25.56
N VAL A 510 12.96 -9.07 -25.64
CA VAL A 510 12.61 -8.22 -26.79
C VAL A 510 13.52 -6.99 -26.79
N ARG A 511 14.07 -6.67 -27.97
CA ARG A 511 14.97 -5.53 -28.15
C ARG A 511 14.25 -4.38 -28.83
N ASP A 512 14.62 -3.17 -28.42
CA ASP A 512 14.12 -1.93 -29.01
C ASP A 512 15.20 -0.85 -28.99
N ALA A 513 15.02 0.20 -29.77
CA ALA A 513 15.89 1.37 -29.77
C ALA A 513 15.61 2.23 -28.53
N VAL A 514 16.57 2.29 -27.61
CA VAL A 514 16.42 2.97 -26.32
C VAL A 514 17.50 4.05 -26.17
N PRO A 515 17.15 5.31 -25.88
CA PRO A 515 18.10 6.36 -25.54
C PRO A 515 18.92 6.04 -24.31
N GLU A 516 20.18 6.47 -24.28
CA GLU A 516 21.05 6.33 -23.12
C GLU A 516 20.63 7.28 -21.99
N ALA A 517 20.29 8.52 -22.32
CA ALA A 517 19.83 9.52 -21.37
C ALA A 517 18.51 9.12 -20.67
N GLY A 518 18.25 9.72 -19.52
CA GLY A 518 16.96 9.60 -18.84
C GLY A 518 15.87 10.36 -19.60
N TYR A 519 14.69 9.76 -19.65
CA TYR A 519 13.47 10.36 -20.21
C TYR A 519 12.24 9.76 -19.51
N GLU A 520 11.12 10.42 -19.62
CA GLU A 520 9.84 9.93 -19.13
C GLU A 520 8.90 9.55 -20.26
N VAL A 521 8.10 8.51 -20.00
CA VAL A 521 6.93 8.16 -20.79
C VAL A 521 5.70 8.37 -19.89
N PRO A 522 4.70 9.16 -20.31
CA PRO A 522 3.52 9.44 -19.51
C PRO A 522 2.79 8.16 -19.09
N LEU A 523 2.38 8.11 -17.81
CA LEU A 523 1.70 6.95 -17.22
C LEU A 523 0.19 6.89 -17.53
N ASP A 524 -0.32 7.88 -18.27
CA ASP A 524 -1.74 8.07 -18.58
C ASP A 524 -2.01 8.19 -20.09
N LYS A 525 -1.03 7.91 -20.94
CA LYS A 525 -1.15 8.05 -22.40
C LYS A 525 -0.87 6.76 -23.15
N ALA A 526 -1.83 6.38 -24.01
CA ALA A 526 -1.64 5.33 -25.01
C ALA A 526 -0.77 5.84 -26.19
N MET A 527 -0.30 4.91 -27.01
CA MET A 527 0.55 5.25 -28.16
C MET A 527 0.06 4.56 -29.43
N VAL A 528 -0.17 5.34 -30.51
CA VAL A 528 -0.37 4.77 -31.85
C VAL A 528 0.97 4.29 -32.37
N ARG A 529 1.17 2.97 -32.44
CA ARG A 529 2.41 2.33 -32.92
C ARG A 529 2.44 2.17 -34.43
N ARG A 530 1.28 2.08 -35.05
CA ARG A 530 1.11 1.98 -36.50
C ARG A 530 -0.17 2.68 -36.90
N GLU A 531 -0.07 3.57 -37.85
CA GLU A 531 -1.23 4.23 -38.46
C GLU A 531 -1.99 3.28 -39.37
N GLY A 532 -3.31 3.38 -39.39
CA GLY A 532 -4.19 2.61 -40.23
C GLY A 532 -5.56 3.26 -40.44
N SER A 533 -6.38 2.66 -41.32
CA SER A 533 -7.67 3.23 -41.74
C SER A 533 -8.86 2.29 -41.56
N ASP A 534 -8.66 0.95 -41.50
CA ASP A 534 -9.73 -0.01 -41.67
C ASP A 534 -10.19 -0.66 -40.36
N ILE A 535 -9.29 -0.82 -39.40
CA ILE A 535 -9.55 -1.33 -38.05
C ILE A 535 -8.53 -0.81 -37.06
N THR A 536 -8.96 -0.57 -35.81
CA THR A 536 -8.07 -0.32 -34.67
C THR A 536 -7.84 -1.62 -33.88
N LEU A 537 -6.59 -2.01 -33.73
CA LEU A 537 -6.14 -3.10 -32.86
C LEU A 537 -5.55 -2.49 -31.59
N ILE A 538 -6.21 -2.65 -30.45
CA ILE A 538 -5.74 -2.16 -29.15
C ILE A 538 -5.05 -3.33 -28.45
N GLY A 539 -3.73 -3.22 -28.24
CA GLY A 539 -2.93 -4.19 -27.54
C GLY A 539 -2.65 -3.81 -26.08
N ILE A 540 -2.76 -4.77 -25.17
CA ILE A 540 -2.39 -4.62 -23.76
C ILE A 540 -1.10 -5.40 -23.53
N SER A 541 -0.02 -4.71 -23.08
CA SER A 541 1.28 -5.35 -22.81
C SER A 541 1.80 -6.15 -23.99
N TYR A 542 2.17 -7.42 -23.81
CA TYR A 542 2.70 -8.30 -24.87
C TYR A 542 1.77 -8.39 -26.09
N MET A 543 0.45 -8.26 -25.90
CA MET A 543 -0.49 -8.33 -27.03
C MET A 543 -0.34 -7.17 -28.01
N THR A 544 0.33 -6.08 -27.65
CA THR A 544 0.72 -5.03 -28.59
C THR A 544 1.63 -5.58 -29.71
N LEU A 545 2.59 -6.46 -29.37
CA LEU A 545 3.45 -7.07 -30.37
C LEU A 545 2.68 -8.05 -31.28
N GLU A 546 1.74 -8.78 -30.73
CA GLU A 546 0.87 -9.66 -31.53
C GLU A 546 -0.07 -8.83 -32.43
N CYS A 547 -0.56 -7.65 -31.97
CA CYS A 547 -1.32 -6.73 -32.81
C CYS A 547 -0.47 -6.16 -33.96
N LEU A 548 0.78 -5.81 -33.74
CA LEU A 548 1.69 -5.34 -34.79
C LEU A 548 1.94 -6.44 -35.84
N ARG A 549 2.19 -7.69 -35.42
CA ARG A 549 2.32 -8.84 -36.33
C ARG A 549 1.03 -9.14 -37.08
N ALA A 550 -0.12 -9.02 -36.41
CA ALA A 550 -1.42 -9.19 -37.05
C ALA A 550 -1.69 -8.09 -38.10
N ALA A 551 -1.26 -6.85 -37.84
CA ALA A 551 -1.37 -5.77 -38.80
C ALA A 551 -0.53 -6.00 -40.06
N GLU A 552 0.65 -6.65 -39.95
CA GLU A 552 1.45 -7.09 -41.11
C GLU A 552 0.71 -8.15 -41.92
N LEU A 553 0.17 -9.19 -41.25
CA LEU A 553 -0.62 -10.22 -41.90
C LEU A 553 -1.88 -9.66 -42.58
N LEU A 554 -2.58 -8.72 -41.94
CA LEU A 554 -3.76 -8.05 -42.49
C LEU A 554 -3.42 -7.23 -43.74
N ALA A 555 -2.24 -6.57 -43.75
CA ALA A 555 -1.79 -5.79 -44.90
C ALA A 555 -1.56 -6.65 -46.16
N GLU A 556 -1.11 -7.93 -46.00
CA GLU A 556 -1.03 -8.90 -47.10
C GLU A 556 -2.40 -9.16 -47.76
N HIS A 557 -3.49 -8.91 -47.05
CA HIS A 557 -4.87 -9.03 -47.50
C HIS A 557 -5.55 -7.71 -47.82
N GLY A 558 -4.77 -6.63 -47.92
CA GLY A 558 -5.27 -5.29 -48.27
C GLY A 558 -6.01 -4.58 -47.13
N ILE A 559 -5.90 -5.05 -45.89
CA ILE A 559 -6.52 -4.44 -44.70
C ILE A 559 -5.45 -3.62 -43.96
N ASN A 560 -5.66 -2.29 -43.88
CA ASN A 560 -4.75 -1.36 -43.22
C ASN A 560 -5.15 -1.16 -41.76
N ALA A 561 -4.57 -1.94 -40.86
CA ALA A 561 -4.85 -1.89 -39.42
C ALA A 561 -4.03 -0.80 -38.71
N GLU A 562 -4.69 0.00 -37.89
CA GLU A 562 -4.07 0.84 -36.87
C GLU A 562 -3.78 0.04 -35.62
N VAL A 563 -2.62 0.24 -35.01
CA VAL A 563 -2.26 -0.45 -33.76
C VAL A 563 -2.02 0.58 -32.65
N VAL A 564 -2.78 0.44 -31.59
CA VAL A 564 -2.68 1.27 -30.38
C VAL A 564 -2.14 0.43 -29.24
N ASP A 565 -1.01 0.83 -28.67
CA ASP A 565 -0.46 0.31 -27.42
C ASP A 565 -1.10 1.04 -26.25
N LEU A 566 -1.84 0.33 -25.42
CA LEU A 566 -2.57 0.93 -24.32
C LEU A 566 -1.67 1.50 -23.23
N ARG A 567 -0.53 0.88 -22.95
CA ARG A 567 0.45 1.23 -21.92
C ARG A 567 -0.09 1.26 -20.47
N SER A 568 -1.24 1.89 -20.25
CA SER A 568 -1.86 2.06 -18.94
C SER A 568 -3.29 1.53 -18.91
N VAL A 569 -3.61 0.74 -17.90
CA VAL A 569 -4.98 0.26 -17.63
C VAL A 569 -5.66 1.06 -16.50
N ARG A 570 -4.88 1.92 -15.81
CA ARG A 570 -5.41 2.91 -14.88
C ARG A 570 -4.39 4.05 -14.68
N PRO A 571 -4.76 5.27 -15.11
CA PRO A 571 -5.94 5.61 -15.89
C PRO A 571 -5.86 5.06 -17.33
N ILE A 572 -7.00 4.85 -17.98
CA ILE A 572 -7.07 4.51 -19.41
C ILE A 572 -7.14 5.81 -20.23
N ASP A 573 -6.34 5.91 -21.30
CA ASP A 573 -6.39 7.02 -22.24
C ASP A 573 -7.53 6.84 -23.27
N TYR A 574 -8.76 7.05 -22.80
CA TYR A 574 -9.93 6.96 -23.67
C TYR A 574 -9.91 7.97 -24.80
N GLU A 575 -9.25 9.12 -24.65
CA GLU A 575 -9.15 10.13 -25.70
C GLU A 575 -8.48 9.55 -26.96
N THR A 576 -7.29 8.97 -26.82
CA THR A 576 -6.60 8.30 -27.92
C THR A 576 -7.40 7.15 -28.50
N LEU A 577 -8.02 6.31 -27.65
CA LEU A 577 -8.81 5.16 -28.10
C LEU A 577 -10.03 5.60 -28.92
N ILE A 578 -10.74 6.63 -28.50
CA ILE A 578 -11.93 7.14 -29.18
C ILE A 578 -11.57 7.81 -30.51
N VAL A 579 -10.49 8.57 -30.59
CA VAL A 579 -9.99 9.16 -31.83
C VAL A 579 -9.67 8.07 -32.86
N SER A 580 -8.91 7.05 -32.45
CA SER A 580 -8.56 5.91 -33.31
C SER A 580 -9.80 5.11 -33.75
N ALA A 581 -10.66 4.74 -32.79
CA ALA A 581 -11.89 3.99 -33.07
C ALA A 581 -12.87 4.75 -33.98
N SER A 582 -12.97 6.07 -33.84
CA SER A 582 -13.82 6.92 -34.71
C SER A 582 -13.30 6.94 -36.15
N LYS A 583 -11.98 6.94 -36.34
CA LYS A 583 -11.32 6.91 -37.65
C LYS A 583 -11.57 5.59 -38.38
N THR A 584 -11.34 4.49 -37.73
CA THR A 584 -11.37 3.15 -38.34
C THR A 584 -12.75 2.48 -38.29
N ARG A 585 -13.61 2.87 -37.35
CA ARG A 585 -14.98 2.39 -37.14
C ARG A 585 -15.14 0.89 -36.87
N LEU A 586 -14.04 0.17 -36.73
CA LEU A 586 -13.98 -1.23 -36.30
C LEU A 586 -12.87 -1.38 -35.27
N VAL A 587 -13.12 -2.09 -34.18
CA VAL A 587 -12.17 -2.18 -33.06
C VAL A 587 -11.99 -3.62 -32.59
N LEU A 588 -10.75 -4.00 -32.32
CA LEU A 588 -10.41 -5.23 -31.61
C LEU A 588 -9.50 -4.91 -30.43
N VAL A 589 -9.82 -5.46 -29.24
CA VAL A 589 -9.01 -5.34 -28.04
C VAL A 589 -8.40 -6.71 -27.74
N ALA A 590 -7.07 -6.76 -27.64
CA ALA A 590 -6.29 -7.98 -27.38
C ALA A 590 -5.59 -7.92 -26.02
N ASP A 591 -5.81 -8.94 -25.19
CA ASP A 591 -5.31 -9.01 -23.80
C ASP A 591 -4.87 -10.44 -23.44
N HIS A 592 -3.76 -10.56 -22.71
CA HIS A 592 -3.30 -11.82 -22.08
C HIS A 592 -3.92 -12.04 -20.68
N ALA A 593 -5.15 -11.58 -20.46
CA ALA A 593 -6.01 -11.92 -19.32
C ALA A 593 -7.32 -12.53 -19.81
N THR A 594 -8.10 -13.09 -18.87
CA THR A 594 -9.45 -13.58 -19.18
C THR A 594 -10.38 -12.42 -19.49
N SER A 595 -11.41 -12.67 -20.34
CA SER A 595 -12.38 -11.61 -20.70
C SER A 595 -13.39 -11.30 -19.59
N ALA A 596 -13.62 -12.26 -18.68
CA ALA A 596 -14.55 -12.09 -17.58
C ALA A 596 -14.04 -11.02 -16.59
N ALA A 597 -14.81 -9.94 -16.42
CA ALA A 597 -14.43 -8.78 -15.59
C ALA A 597 -13.04 -8.21 -15.93
N GLY A 598 -12.55 -8.42 -17.16
CA GLY A 598 -11.24 -7.99 -17.63
C GLY A 598 -11.26 -6.58 -18.23
N VAL A 599 -10.09 -5.94 -18.29
CA VAL A 599 -9.89 -4.58 -18.83
C VAL A 599 -10.34 -4.48 -20.30
N ALA A 600 -10.09 -5.51 -21.11
CA ALA A 600 -10.55 -5.55 -22.50
C ALA A 600 -12.05 -5.44 -22.62
N SER A 601 -12.82 -6.00 -21.66
CA SER A 601 -14.28 -5.91 -21.63
C SER A 601 -14.76 -4.50 -21.32
N ASP A 602 -14.13 -3.83 -20.34
CA ASP A 602 -14.42 -2.44 -19.98
C ASP A 602 -14.14 -1.49 -21.14
N ILE A 603 -13.01 -1.64 -21.83
CA ILE A 603 -12.65 -0.85 -23.01
C ILE A 603 -13.69 -1.03 -24.12
N CYS A 604 -14.08 -2.27 -24.43
CA CYS A 604 -15.08 -2.54 -25.47
C CYS A 604 -16.42 -1.90 -25.15
N VAL A 605 -16.90 -2.00 -23.90
CA VAL A 605 -18.14 -1.35 -23.44
C VAL A 605 -18.02 0.16 -23.55
N SER A 606 -16.97 0.75 -23.03
CA SER A 606 -16.74 2.19 -23.04
C SER A 606 -16.64 2.79 -24.45
N ILE A 607 -16.01 2.08 -25.38
CA ILE A 607 -15.95 2.49 -26.80
C ILE A 607 -17.33 2.39 -27.42
N ASN A 608 -18.05 1.28 -27.19
CA ASN A 608 -19.39 1.07 -27.75
C ASN A 608 -20.39 2.11 -27.24
N GLU A 609 -20.38 2.44 -25.95
CA GLU A 609 -21.25 3.48 -25.37
C GLU A 609 -21.07 4.84 -26.05
N ARG A 610 -19.81 5.21 -26.38
CA ARG A 610 -19.49 6.50 -26.98
C ARG A 610 -19.66 6.54 -28.51
N LEU A 611 -19.51 5.38 -29.18
CA LEU A 611 -19.37 5.30 -30.62
C LEU A 611 -20.33 4.32 -31.29
N HIS A 612 -21.41 3.81 -30.63
CA HIS A 612 -22.33 2.81 -31.18
C HIS A 612 -22.96 3.23 -32.52
N ASN A 613 -23.14 4.52 -32.75
CA ASN A 613 -23.69 5.07 -34.04
C ASN A 613 -22.61 5.24 -35.12
N VAL A 614 -21.31 5.10 -34.78
CA VAL A 614 -20.17 5.28 -35.66
C VAL A 614 -19.58 3.94 -36.10
N LEU A 615 -19.54 2.99 -35.15
CA LEU A 615 -18.98 1.67 -35.37
C LEU A 615 -19.79 0.87 -36.41
N VAL A 616 -19.07 0.13 -37.27
CA VAL A 616 -19.71 -0.75 -38.30
C VAL A 616 -20.05 -2.14 -37.73
N ALA A 617 -19.43 -2.52 -36.61
CA ALA A 617 -19.72 -3.74 -35.86
C ALA A 617 -19.37 -3.55 -34.38
N PRO A 618 -19.91 -4.36 -33.45
CA PRO A 618 -19.51 -4.33 -32.05
C PRO A 618 -18.03 -4.59 -31.89
N PRO A 619 -17.34 -3.95 -30.90
CA PRO A 619 -15.93 -4.21 -30.60
C PRO A 619 -15.64 -5.68 -30.30
N ILE A 620 -14.53 -6.20 -30.81
CA ILE A 620 -14.12 -7.60 -30.72
C ILE A 620 -13.13 -7.73 -29.54
N ARG A 621 -13.24 -8.82 -28.78
CA ARG A 621 -12.27 -9.17 -27.73
C ARG A 621 -11.49 -10.42 -28.12
N VAL A 622 -10.17 -10.35 -27.99
CA VAL A 622 -9.26 -11.51 -28.11
C VAL A 622 -8.50 -11.61 -26.80
N CYS A 623 -8.92 -12.54 -25.94
CA CYS A 623 -8.45 -12.73 -24.58
C CYS A 623 -8.07 -14.19 -24.33
N LEU A 624 -7.47 -14.48 -23.16
CA LEU A 624 -7.26 -15.86 -22.70
C LEU A 624 -8.59 -16.56 -22.45
N PRO A 625 -8.65 -17.87 -22.63
CA PRO A 625 -9.82 -18.66 -22.27
C PRO A 625 -10.05 -18.65 -20.74
N ASP A 626 -11.29 -18.93 -20.33
CA ASP A 626 -11.70 -18.85 -18.92
C ASP A 626 -11.38 -20.13 -18.14
N TYR A 627 -10.09 -20.46 -18.08
CA TYR A 627 -9.52 -21.51 -17.22
C TYR A 627 -8.05 -21.22 -16.89
N PRO A 628 -7.51 -21.78 -15.76
CA PRO A 628 -6.13 -21.53 -15.35
C PRO A 628 -5.11 -22.00 -16.39
N VAL A 629 -3.95 -21.33 -16.40
CA VAL A 629 -2.85 -21.66 -17.33
C VAL A 629 -2.34 -23.10 -17.11
N PRO A 630 -2.39 -23.98 -18.11
CA PRO A 630 -1.90 -25.36 -17.96
C PRO A 630 -0.38 -25.42 -18.06
N THR A 631 0.26 -26.35 -17.31
CA THR A 631 1.70 -26.60 -17.40
C THR A 631 2.08 -27.33 -18.70
N SER A 632 1.28 -28.32 -19.09
CA SER A 632 1.55 -29.14 -20.28
C SER A 632 1.53 -28.29 -21.56
N HIS A 633 2.59 -28.38 -22.37
CA HIS A 633 2.63 -27.67 -23.65
C HIS A 633 1.52 -28.10 -24.60
N GLN A 634 1.08 -29.37 -24.51
CA GLN A 634 -0.02 -29.88 -25.33
C GLN A 634 -1.35 -29.25 -24.97
N LEU A 635 -1.61 -28.97 -23.66
CA LEU A 635 -2.79 -28.30 -23.20
C LEU A 635 -2.71 -26.77 -23.41
N ALA A 636 -1.50 -26.23 -23.41
CA ALA A 636 -1.24 -24.80 -23.61
C ALA A 636 -1.17 -24.40 -25.09
N LYS A 637 -1.25 -25.38 -26.02
CA LYS A 637 -1.05 -25.15 -27.45
C LYS A 637 -1.89 -24.02 -28.04
N ASP A 638 -3.13 -23.94 -27.65
CA ASP A 638 -4.09 -22.95 -28.15
C ASP A 638 -4.59 -21.99 -27.04
N TYR A 639 -3.86 -21.96 -25.92
CA TYR A 639 -4.21 -21.15 -24.75
C TYR A 639 -3.93 -19.66 -24.99
N TYR A 640 -2.78 -19.34 -25.58
CA TYR A 640 -2.34 -17.96 -25.82
C TYR A 640 -2.75 -17.49 -27.21
N PRO A 641 -3.59 -16.42 -27.31
CA PRO A 641 -3.93 -15.85 -28.60
C PRO A 641 -2.70 -15.27 -29.28
N THR A 642 -2.59 -15.51 -30.57
CA THR A 642 -1.49 -15.07 -31.42
C THR A 642 -1.96 -14.08 -32.47
N ALA A 643 -1.04 -13.46 -33.20
CA ALA A 643 -1.33 -12.62 -34.36
C ALA A 643 -2.31 -13.29 -35.35
N HIS A 644 -2.20 -14.61 -35.51
CA HIS A 644 -3.08 -15.39 -36.37
C HIS A 644 -4.54 -15.41 -35.88
N VAL A 645 -4.75 -15.55 -34.55
CA VAL A 645 -6.09 -15.48 -33.92
C VAL A 645 -6.69 -14.08 -34.13
N ILE A 646 -5.88 -13.04 -33.94
CA ILE A 646 -6.28 -11.65 -34.16
C ILE A 646 -6.69 -11.45 -35.63
N THR A 647 -5.83 -11.85 -36.59
CA THR A 647 -6.09 -11.73 -38.04
C THR A 647 -7.38 -12.45 -38.43
N THR A 648 -7.56 -13.70 -37.97
CA THR A 648 -8.77 -14.49 -38.24
C THR A 648 -10.03 -13.81 -37.69
N SER A 649 -9.97 -13.27 -36.48
CA SER A 649 -11.08 -12.55 -35.84
C SER A 649 -11.49 -11.30 -36.63
N VAL A 650 -10.51 -10.54 -37.13
CA VAL A 650 -10.73 -9.35 -37.97
C VAL A 650 -11.38 -9.73 -39.30
N CYS A 651 -10.83 -10.72 -40.00
CA CYS A 651 -11.33 -11.15 -41.31
C CYS A 651 -12.75 -11.71 -41.22
N ASN A 652 -13.08 -12.45 -40.16
CA ASN A 652 -14.45 -12.92 -39.92
C ASN A 652 -15.42 -11.75 -39.70
N ALA A 653 -15.02 -10.72 -38.95
CA ALA A 653 -15.84 -9.54 -38.72
C ALA A 653 -16.10 -8.72 -40.01
N LEU A 654 -15.12 -8.73 -40.93
CA LEU A 654 -15.26 -8.06 -42.23
C LEU A 654 -15.99 -8.91 -43.30
N GLY A 655 -16.41 -10.14 -42.97
CA GLY A 655 -17.06 -11.05 -43.91
C GLY A 655 -16.10 -11.59 -45.00
N GLN A 656 -14.79 -11.53 -44.76
CA GLN A 656 -13.74 -12.03 -45.63
C GLN A 656 -13.00 -13.22 -44.97
N PRO A 657 -13.63 -14.40 -44.86
CA PRO A 657 -13.00 -15.51 -44.16
C PRO A 657 -11.74 -15.93 -44.90
N LEU A 658 -10.61 -15.71 -44.25
CA LEU A 658 -9.33 -16.21 -44.67
C LEU A 658 -9.21 -17.69 -44.34
N VAL A 659 -8.77 -18.49 -45.32
CA VAL A 659 -8.20 -19.82 -45.02
C VAL A 659 -6.77 -19.57 -44.53
N PRO A 660 -6.51 -19.68 -43.23
CA PRO A 660 -5.17 -19.40 -42.73
C PRO A 660 -4.18 -20.41 -43.31
N LYS A 661 -3.12 -19.94 -43.95
CA LYS A 661 -1.94 -20.81 -44.17
C LYS A 661 -1.39 -21.13 -42.80
N ALA A 662 -1.46 -22.38 -42.37
CA ALA A 662 -0.86 -22.83 -41.13
C ALA A 662 0.62 -22.41 -41.12
N PRO A 663 1.17 -21.96 -39.98
CA PRO A 663 2.57 -21.56 -39.87
C PRO A 663 3.44 -22.72 -40.40
N THR A 664 4.23 -22.43 -41.43
CA THR A 664 5.04 -23.43 -42.18
C THR A 664 6.27 -23.91 -41.41
N SER A 665 6.52 -23.42 -40.21
CA SER A 665 7.66 -23.79 -39.40
C SER A 665 7.27 -24.69 -38.23
N LYS A 666 7.70 -25.93 -38.29
CA LYS A 666 7.69 -26.91 -37.17
C LYS A 666 8.48 -26.43 -35.93
N LYS A 667 9.12 -25.26 -35.98
CA LYS A 667 9.98 -24.73 -34.92
C LYS A 667 9.25 -23.76 -33.96
N ASN A 668 8.13 -23.15 -34.36
CA ASN A 668 7.37 -22.29 -33.49
C ASN A 668 6.32 -23.09 -32.75
N LYS A 669 6.57 -23.35 -31.47
CA LYS A 669 5.57 -23.90 -30.58
C LYS A 669 4.69 -22.73 -30.15
N SER A 670 3.37 -22.86 -30.28
CA SER A 670 2.39 -21.82 -29.98
C SER A 670 2.35 -21.39 -28.51
N ASP A 671 3.02 -22.15 -27.65
CA ASP A 671 3.17 -21.86 -26.22
C ASP A 671 4.46 -21.10 -25.86
N GLN A 672 5.22 -20.65 -26.87
CA GLN A 672 6.46 -19.87 -26.72
C GLN A 672 6.43 -18.62 -27.60
N PRO A 673 6.88 -17.46 -27.08
CA PRO A 673 6.79 -16.19 -27.84
C PRO A 673 7.76 -16.11 -29.00
N ASN A 674 8.93 -16.72 -28.85
CA ASN A 674 10.05 -16.64 -29.77
C ASN A 674 10.95 -17.88 -29.61
N PRO A 675 11.54 -18.46 -30.71
CA PRO A 675 12.51 -19.53 -30.64
C PRO A 675 13.77 -19.20 -29.82
N SER A 676 14.11 -17.94 -29.67
CA SER A 676 15.21 -17.45 -28.82
C SER A 676 14.90 -17.40 -27.32
N PHE A 677 13.63 -17.55 -26.92
CA PHE A 677 13.26 -17.63 -25.52
C PHE A 677 13.73 -18.96 -24.93
N THR A 678 14.82 -18.92 -24.19
CA THR A 678 15.46 -20.08 -23.59
C THR A 678 15.33 -20.04 -22.07
N GLY A 679 14.66 -20.96 -21.53
CA GLY A 679 14.70 -21.15 -20.10
C GLY A 679 13.36 -21.09 -19.39
N PRO A 680 13.30 -21.84 -18.29
CA PRO A 680 12.07 -21.93 -17.49
C PRO A 680 11.82 -20.67 -16.63
N PHE A 681 12.87 -19.89 -16.36
CA PHE A 681 12.82 -18.79 -15.41
C PHE A 681 13.13 -17.45 -16.07
#